data_4882da77659f4c83aaabdca09716fec3
#
_entry.id   4882da77659f4c83aaabdca09716fec3
#
_cell.length_a   1.000
_cell.length_b   1.000
_cell.length_c   1.000
_cell.angle_alpha   90.00
_cell.angle_beta   90.00
_cell.angle_gamma   90.00
#
_symmetry.space_group_name_H-M   'P 1'
#
loop_
_entity.id
_entity.type
_entity.pdbx_description
1 polymer ?
#
loop_
_entity_poly.entity_id
_entity_poly.type
_entity_poly.pdbx_seq_one_letter_code
_entity_poly.pdbx_strand_id
1 'polypeptide(L)'
;MHFCPNCGVKITNKVNFCPNCGQKLNSIVETTVSTTKSENESDNRAVVGEKKVQHKFLSGSHDEPSREQQLLNDQLSRALKTLYSILLSTFDAPRSNGTLEQNFGRIRVRSSDKIKGYDSDELAKRVEPLCRPNYVATSADVQFIQELMKKYENYFQKSKLENILNMLSGQSSTAIVDDKHLNRVQEYLHVDRGNLEQDFHDVLMQFNNQRGKLAFLVGNVGDGKSHLIGYMKSQYPDVFSLNKINIHYDATESFDPQKTAMDTLMELLQPFSDNYVENNRENWVVAINMGILVNLINRMKASGQFTKLLSFLAETGITEQSSSLHITKNDFFELLSFRSYPVFQIDETGVNSAFYDELFSKVTVQSESNPFYNAYLEDKEKHIVHLTHHNYEFFSNKNTQKALKYLLIKVQVESKVIISTRALLELIHDILIPAKLEEHQVINYEGSLPYLLFAGFGDSPLIKKINEFDPIDFQNDQIERLTTKVYSSQRQLSDLAHDVLDRDDLQNIQWLWSYISEESGDPSGKIDFSEKVGLLIRIKYLVDYQDAAFNDQYYLDYLKLIRDARENGQRAESVRQLYKLIKAFVYQWCGSPKSDFVYTFINEEKKFGIAIPFDMNFTGVTVVGNNVVLSLKNSDVNTSYSLSVDYDLFKLIETVNQGYLLKNKDKRQFVNVANFIENIIKSNRAVKETVIGNIETKEFYRLTDDGFEVEMEAMN
;
A
#
# COMPACT_ATOMS: atom_id res chain seq x y z
N MET A 1 -10.58 -30.98 22.38
CA MET A 1 -11.20 -30.27 21.25
C MET A 1 -10.21 -29.23 20.80
N HIS A 2 -9.81 -29.23 19.55
CA HIS A 2 -8.81 -28.27 19.04
C HIS A 2 -9.48 -27.32 18.06
N PHE A 3 -9.13 -26.05 18.15
CA PHE A 3 -9.60 -25.00 17.24
C PHE A 3 -8.40 -24.43 16.48
N CYS A 4 -8.60 -23.99 15.26
CA CYS A 4 -7.56 -23.30 14.50
C CYS A 4 -7.21 -21.96 15.17
N PRO A 5 -5.94 -21.70 15.48
CA PRO A 5 -5.54 -20.45 16.13
C PRO A 5 -5.75 -19.21 15.25
N ASN A 6 -5.86 -19.40 13.94
CA ASN A 6 -6.02 -18.29 13.00
C ASN A 6 -7.49 -17.93 12.68
N CYS A 7 -8.39 -18.93 12.55
CA CYS A 7 -9.77 -18.71 12.12
C CYS A 7 -10.83 -19.25 13.08
N GLY A 8 -10.44 -19.82 14.22
CA GLY A 8 -11.35 -20.34 15.25
C GLY A 8 -12.17 -21.58 14.87
N VAL A 9 -12.00 -22.11 13.65
CA VAL A 9 -12.75 -23.31 13.20
C VAL A 9 -12.32 -24.53 13.99
N LYS A 10 -13.31 -25.32 14.40
CA LYS A 10 -13.12 -26.58 15.13
C LYS A 10 -12.49 -27.64 14.23
N ILE A 11 -11.36 -28.22 14.67
CA ILE A 11 -10.64 -29.25 13.96
C ILE A 11 -10.98 -30.59 14.58
N THR A 12 -11.64 -31.46 13.82
CA THR A 12 -12.10 -32.76 14.26
C THR A 12 -11.16 -33.93 13.92
N ASN A 13 -10.26 -33.72 12.95
CA ASN A 13 -9.31 -34.74 12.49
C ASN A 13 -7.87 -34.22 12.60
N LYS A 14 -6.89 -35.15 12.72
CA LYS A 14 -5.46 -34.81 12.66
C LYS A 14 -5.12 -34.39 11.21
N VAL A 15 -5.06 -33.09 10.96
CA VAL A 15 -4.68 -32.50 9.67
C VAL A 15 -3.50 -31.56 9.87
N ASN A 16 -2.60 -31.54 8.89
CA ASN A 16 -1.41 -30.68 8.94
C ASN A 16 -1.72 -29.20 8.62
N PHE A 17 -2.87 -28.93 8.02
CA PHE A 17 -3.32 -27.59 7.65
C PHE A 17 -4.79 -27.43 7.99
N CYS A 18 -5.20 -26.24 8.39
CA CYS A 18 -6.60 -25.91 8.63
C CYS A 18 -7.41 -25.99 7.33
N PRO A 19 -8.50 -26.76 7.29
CA PRO A 19 -9.30 -26.92 6.06
C PRO A 19 -10.06 -25.64 5.67
N ASN A 20 -10.20 -24.69 6.60
CA ASN A 20 -10.93 -23.45 6.35
C ASN A 20 -10.04 -22.28 5.90
N CYS A 21 -8.84 -22.12 6.48
CA CYS A 21 -7.97 -20.98 6.19
C CYS A 21 -6.57 -21.35 5.68
N GLY A 22 -6.27 -22.65 5.50
CA GLY A 22 -4.97 -23.11 5.00
C GLY A 22 -3.80 -22.99 5.98
N GLN A 23 -4.00 -22.45 7.20
CA GLN A 23 -2.96 -22.27 8.20
C GLN A 23 -2.31 -23.61 8.58
N LYS A 24 -0.97 -23.67 8.59
CA LYS A 24 -0.22 -24.85 9.03
C LYS A 24 -0.40 -25.04 10.54
N LEU A 25 -0.81 -26.23 10.94
CA LEU A 25 -1.03 -26.61 12.34
C LEU A 25 0.20 -27.39 12.81
N ASN A 26 0.93 -26.84 13.77
CA ASN A 26 2.07 -27.54 14.37
C ASN A 26 1.57 -28.77 15.14
N SER A 27 2.20 -29.92 14.92
CA SER A 27 1.90 -31.15 15.63
C SER A 27 2.11 -30.94 17.16
N ILE A 28 1.06 -31.10 17.91
CA ILE A 28 1.09 -31.05 19.37
C ILE A 28 1.88 -32.25 19.86
N VAL A 29 3.03 -31.99 20.48
CA VAL A 29 3.80 -32.98 21.23
C VAL A 29 3.06 -33.24 22.53
N GLU A 30 2.56 -34.45 22.70
CA GLU A 30 2.03 -34.91 23.99
C GLU A 30 3.20 -35.02 24.98
N THR A 31 3.20 -34.19 26.00
CA THR A 31 4.04 -34.34 27.19
C THR A 31 3.42 -35.40 28.08
N THR A 32 3.91 -36.61 27.97
CA THR A 32 3.73 -37.63 29.00
C THR A 32 4.87 -37.50 30.01
N VAL A 33 4.48 -37.20 31.23
CA VAL A 33 5.33 -37.28 32.42
C VAL A 33 5.63 -38.75 32.70
N SER A 34 6.92 -39.09 32.73
CA SER A 34 7.38 -40.28 33.48
C SER A 34 8.78 -40.01 34.02
N THR A 35 8.84 -40.06 35.32
CA THR A 35 10.01 -40.16 36.18
C THR A 35 10.82 -41.40 35.89
N THR A 36 12.16 -41.33 35.86
CA THR A 36 13.12 -42.06 36.75
C THR A 36 14.53 -42.05 36.19
N LYS A 37 15.41 -41.61 37.08
CA LYS A 37 16.77 -42.11 37.49
C LYS A 37 17.84 -42.48 36.44
N SER A 38 18.92 -41.72 36.63
CA SER A 38 20.30 -42.18 36.99
C SER A 38 21.17 -42.91 35.97
N GLU A 39 22.37 -42.44 35.98
CA GLU A 39 23.68 -43.09 35.94
C GLU A 39 24.53 -42.96 34.68
N ASN A 40 25.59 -42.20 34.90
CA ASN A 40 27.03 -42.45 34.78
C ASN A 40 27.71 -42.81 33.45
N GLU A 41 28.88 -42.20 33.41
CA GLU A 41 30.17 -42.64 32.80
C GLU A 41 30.36 -42.25 31.33
N SER A 42 31.31 -41.43 31.14
CA SER A 42 32.80 -41.41 31.19
C SER A 42 33.41 -41.41 29.77
N ASP A 43 34.36 -40.57 29.68
CA ASP A 43 35.67 -40.66 29.03
C ASP A 43 35.89 -40.39 27.54
N ASN A 44 36.75 -39.48 27.35
CA ASN A 44 38.06 -39.47 26.68
C ASN A 44 38.30 -38.47 25.53
N ARG A 45 39.16 -37.49 25.88
CA ARG A 45 40.46 -37.08 25.27
C ARG A 45 40.56 -36.75 23.78
N ALA A 46 41.03 -35.54 23.54
CA ALA A 46 42.37 -35.13 23.05
C ALA A 46 42.39 -33.61 22.79
N VAL A 47 43.10 -32.82 23.49
CA VAL A 47 44.50 -32.35 23.49
C VAL A 47 44.99 -31.80 22.13
N VAL A 48 45.30 -30.52 22.10
CA VAL A 48 46.40 -29.73 21.49
C VAL A 48 45.90 -28.26 21.40
N GLY A 49 46.47 -27.20 21.90
CA GLY A 49 47.82 -26.81 22.24
C GLY A 49 47.80 -25.38 22.72
N GLU A 50 48.30 -25.14 23.87
CA GLU A 50 48.52 -23.82 24.50
C GLU A 50 49.58 -22.99 23.76
N LYS A 51 49.28 -21.69 23.53
CA LYS A 51 50.33 -20.68 23.53
C LYS A 51 50.15 -19.76 24.72
N LYS A 52 50.98 -19.98 25.74
CA LYS A 52 51.17 -19.10 26.87
C LYS A 52 51.81 -17.79 26.42
N VAL A 53 51.13 -16.69 26.68
CA VAL A 53 51.79 -15.38 26.82
C VAL A 53 51.97 -15.12 28.29
N GLN A 54 53.25 -15.13 28.70
CA GLN A 54 53.66 -14.76 30.06
C GLN A 54 53.49 -13.26 30.25
N HIS A 55 52.56 -12.87 31.12
CA HIS A 55 52.63 -11.55 31.76
C HIS A 55 53.41 -11.62 33.05
N LYS A 56 54.53 -10.88 33.08
CA LYS A 56 55.30 -10.60 34.24
C LYS A 56 54.46 -9.94 35.32
N PHE A 57 54.32 -10.60 36.45
CA PHE A 57 53.91 -9.96 37.70
C PHE A 57 55.00 -9.03 38.21
N LEU A 58 54.74 -7.74 38.17
CA LEU A 58 55.45 -6.75 38.98
C LEU A 58 54.68 -6.61 40.29
N SER A 59 55.30 -7.05 41.38
CA SER A 59 54.88 -6.73 42.72
C SER A 59 55.11 -5.24 43.00
N GLY A 60 53.99 -4.49 43.04
CA GLY A 60 54.03 -3.08 43.41
C GLY A 60 53.03 -2.79 44.51
N SER A 61 53.54 -2.16 45.57
CA SER A 61 52.94 -1.57 46.75
C SER A 61 51.42 -1.26 46.69
N HIS A 62 50.73 -1.65 47.77
CA HIS A 62 49.39 -1.19 48.09
C HIS A 62 49.42 0.32 48.40
N ASP A 63 49.33 1.16 47.42
CA ASP A 63 48.87 2.55 47.57
C ASP A 63 47.35 2.55 47.67
N GLU A 64 46.81 2.99 48.79
CA GLU A 64 45.37 3.23 48.91
C GLU A 64 44.94 4.25 47.84
N PRO A 65 43.89 3.97 47.10
CA PRO A 65 43.38 4.88 46.02
C PRO A 65 43.08 6.25 46.63
N SER A 66 43.51 7.30 45.96
CA SER A 66 43.24 8.68 46.37
C SER A 66 41.75 8.90 46.64
N ARG A 67 41.41 9.82 47.55
CA ARG A 67 40.00 10.14 47.88
C ARG A 67 39.17 10.48 46.66
N GLU A 68 39.75 11.10 45.63
CA GLU A 68 39.12 11.39 44.34
C GLU A 68 38.87 10.12 43.54
N GLN A 69 39.80 9.17 43.53
CA GLN A 69 39.63 7.90 42.81
C GLN A 69 38.57 7.02 43.46
N GLN A 70 38.49 7.03 44.81
CA GLN A 70 37.40 6.34 45.51
C GLN A 70 36.04 6.92 45.15
N LEU A 71 35.93 8.25 45.05
CA LEU A 71 34.70 8.92 44.65
C LEU A 71 34.25 8.56 43.21
N LEU A 72 35.20 8.50 42.27
CA LEU A 72 34.92 8.09 40.88
C LEU A 72 34.47 6.64 40.77
N ASN A 73 35.13 5.74 41.53
CA ASN A 73 34.76 4.32 41.57
C ASN A 73 33.35 4.13 42.15
N ASP A 74 32.99 4.89 43.20
CA ASP A 74 31.66 4.89 43.81
C ASP A 74 30.60 5.46 42.84
N GLN A 75 30.92 6.52 42.10
CA GLN A 75 30.05 7.09 41.09
C GLN A 75 29.80 6.11 39.95
N LEU A 76 30.85 5.49 39.39
CA LEU A 76 30.73 4.48 38.35
C LEU A 76 29.89 3.28 38.82
N SER A 77 30.16 2.77 40.04
CA SER A 77 29.42 1.64 40.61
C SER A 77 27.91 1.93 40.76
N ARG A 78 27.56 3.16 41.20
CA ARG A 78 26.13 3.59 41.24
C ARG A 78 25.53 3.69 39.87
N ALA A 79 26.23 4.32 38.94
CA ALA A 79 25.74 4.48 37.54
C ALA A 79 25.51 3.11 36.87
N LEU A 80 26.46 2.16 37.03
CA LEU A 80 26.31 0.79 36.51
C LEU A 80 25.12 0.04 37.12
N LYS A 81 24.87 0.19 38.43
CA LYS A 81 23.70 -0.42 39.10
C LYS A 81 22.40 0.18 38.57
N THR A 82 22.35 1.48 38.32
CA THR A 82 21.20 2.16 37.77
C THR A 82 20.94 1.74 36.31
N LEU A 83 22.00 1.71 35.48
CA LEU A 83 21.92 1.20 34.10
C LEU A 83 21.42 -0.25 34.09
N TYR A 84 21.93 -1.12 34.99
CA TYR A 84 21.44 -2.48 35.10
C TYR A 84 19.97 -2.56 35.45
N SER A 85 19.46 -1.70 36.36
CA SER A 85 18.04 -1.66 36.70
C SER A 85 17.16 -1.22 35.50
N ILE A 86 17.64 -0.24 34.74
CA ILE A 86 16.99 0.21 33.49
C ILE A 86 16.93 -0.95 32.50
N LEU A 87 18.03 -1.62 32.22
CA LEU A 87 18.12 -2.74 31.28
C LEU A 87 17.30 -3.96 31.74
N LEU A 88 17.16 -4.21 33.04
CA LEU A 88 16.29 -5.27 33.56
C LEU A 88 14.81 -5.03 33.24
N SER A 89 14.34 -3.82 33.47
CA SER A 89 12.94 -3.46 33.14
C SER A 89 12.70 -3.49 31.65
N THR A 90 13.70 -3.12 30.88
CA THR A 90 13.75 -3.10 29.43
C THR A 90 13.58 -4.48 28.80
N PHE A 91 14.40 -5.44 29.25
CA PHE A 91 14.44 -6.77 28.63
C PHE A 91 13.61 -7.80 29.39
N ASP A 92 12.76 -7.35 30.32
CA ASP A 92 11.95 -8.22 31.20
C ASP A 92 12.78 -9.37 31.76
N ALA A 93 14.01 -9.04 32.20
CA ALA A 93 14.97 -10.03 32.66
C ALA A 93 14.76 -10.30 34.15
N PRO A 94 14.74 -11.57 34.62
CA PRO A 94 14.61 -11.85 36.04
C PRO A 94 15.85 -11.34 36.80
N ARG A 95 15.62 -10.73 37.98
CA ARG A 95 16.67 -10.31 38.87
C ARG A 95 17.54 -11.53 39.29
N SER A 96 18.82 -11.34 39.33
CA SER A 96 19.79 -12.36 39.68
C SER A 96 20.69 -11.90 40.81
N ASN A 97 21.09 -12.82 41.68
CA ASN A 97 22.02 -12.58 42.78
C ASN A 97 23.50 -12.66 42.37
N GLY A 98 23.81 -12.62 41.05
CA GLY A 98 25.18 -12.64 40.53
C GLY A 98 25.93 -11.30 40.69
N THR A 99 27.21 -11.28 40.35
CA THR A 99 28.00 -10.03 40.24
C THR A 99 27.45 -9.16 39.11
N LEU A 100 27.71 -7.86 39.11
CA LEU A 100 27.31 -6.93 38.07
C LEU A 100 27.79 -7.39 36.66
N GLU A 101 29.04 -7.84 36.58
CA GLU A 101 29.61 -8.39 35.34
C GLU A 101 28.80 -9.59 34.81
N GLN A 102 28.49 -10.56 35.68
CA GLN A 102 27.67 -11.72 35.32
C GLN A 102 26.25 -11.33 34.91
N ASN A 103 25.72 -10.30 35.54
CA ASN A 103 24.37 -9.81 35.29
C ASN A 103 24.28 -9.08 33.95
N PHE A 104 25.25 -8.25 33.57
CA PHE A 104 25.34 -7.67 32.23
C PHE A 104 25.56 -8.73 31.16
N GLY A 105 26.40 -9.74 31.41
CA GLY A 105 26.57 -10.87 30.50
C GLY A 105 25.29 -11.65 30.24
N ARG A 106 24.40 -11.79 31.23
CA ARG A 106 23.05 -12.41 31.04
C ARG A 106 22.11 -11.54 30.26
N ILE A 107 22.11 -10.23 30.48
CA ILE A 107 21.33 -9.29 29.67
C ILE A 107 21.78 -9.36 28.21
N ARG A 108 23.10 -9.41 27.96
CA ARG A 108 23.66 -9.56 26.61
C ARG A 108 23.16 -10.81 25.91
N VAL A 109 23.18 -11.98 26.56
CA VAL A 109 22.70 -13.23 25.98
C VAL A 109 21.20 -13.14 25.61
N ARG A 110 20.39 -12.53 26.48
CA ARG A 110 18.97 -12.30 26.19
C ARG A 110 18.70 -11.24 25.11
N SER A 111 19.55 -10.22 25.08
CA SER A 111 19.45 -9.16 24.07
C SER A 111 19.86 -9.65 22.68
N SER A 112 20.84 -10.59 22.59
CA SER A 112 21.25 -11.15 21.28
C SER A 112 20.15 -11.88 20.52
N ASP A 113 19.17 -12.45 21.23
CA ASP A 113 18.00 -13.11 20.61
C ASP A 113 16.91 -12.11 20.18
N LYS A 114 16.88 -10.94 20.80
CA LYS A 114 15.85 -9.91 20.60
C LYS A 114 16.34 -8.67 19.85
N ILE A 115 17.63 -8.36 19.95
CA ILE A 115 18.27 -7.20 19.35
C ILE A 115 19.31 -7.68 18.35
N LYS A 116 19.01 -7.60 17.06
CA LYS A 116 20.01 -7.91 16.03
C LYS A 116 21.06 -6.79 15.97
N GLY A 117 22.25 -7.11 16.48
CA GLY A 117 23.51 -6.54 16.00
C GLY A 117 24.19 -5.49 16.86
N TYR A 118 23.59 -4.44 17.33
CA TYR A 118 24.37 -3.28 17.80
C TYR A 118 24.67 -3.25 19.31
N ASP A 119 23.67 -3.42 20.14
CA ASP A 119 23.82 -3.12 21.57
C ASP A 119 24.45 -4.24 22.41
N SER A 120 24.34 -5.49 22.00
CA SER A 120 24.90 -6.61 22.73
C SER A 120 26.43 -6.59 22.71
N ASP A 121 27.03 -6.20 21.60
CA ASP A 121 28.48 -6.13 21.45
C ASP A 121 29.07 -4.91 22.15
N GLU A 122 28.38 -3.78 22.16
CA GLU A 122 28.79 -2.59 22.88
C GLU A 122 28.72 -2.79 24.37
N LEU A 123 27.68 -3.44 24.90
CA LEU A 123 27.60 -3.84 26.30
C LEU A 123 28.76 -4.78 26.69
N ALA A 124 29.07 -5.76 25.84
CA ALA A 124 30.19 -6.68 26.10
C ALA A 124 31.55 -6.02 26.05
N LYS A 125 31.80 -5.15 25.11
CA LYS A 125 33.11 -4.55 24.86
C LYS A 125 33.41 -3.34 25.78
N ARG A 126 32.36 -2.56 26.11
CA ARG A 126 32.53 -1.28 26.82
C ARG A 126 31.98 -1.28 28.24
N VAL A 127 30.88 -1.98 28.54
CA VAL A 127 30.22 -1.95 29.86
C VAL A 127 30.70 -3.10 30.76
N GLU A 128 30.77 -4.34 30.25
CA GLU A 128 31.25 -5.48 31.07
C GLU A 128 32.65 -5.28 31.65
N PRO A 129 33.64 -4.72 30.91
CA PRO A 129 34.96 -4.44 31.49
C PRO A 129 34.94 -3.47 32.66
N LEU A 130 34.01 -2.49 32.67
CA LEU A 130 33.86 -1.51 33.75
C LEU A 130 33.29 -2.13 35.04
N CYS A 131 32.71 -3.31 34.97
CA CYS A 131 32.11 -4.02 36.10
C CYS A 131 33.13 -4.86 36.89
N ARG A 132 34.38 -4.93 36.45
CA ARG A 132 35.41 -5.76 37.10
C ARG A 132 35.81 -5.19 38.48
N PRO A 133 36.05 -6.07 39.48
CA PRO A 133 36.32 -5.62 40.84
C PRO A 133 37.53 -4.67 41.03
N ASN A 134 38.51 -4.74 40.13
CA ASN A 134 39.74 -3.95 40.20
C ASN A 134 39.81 -2.88 39.09
N TYR A 135 38.65 -2.50 38.52
CA TYR A 135 38.62 -1.45 37.51
C TYR A 135 38.83 -0.08 38.15
N VAL A 136 39.69 0.72 37.57
CA VAL A 136 39.97 2.09 38.00
C VAL A 136 39.15 3.05 37.15
N ALA A 137 38.10 3.62 37.72
CA ALA A 137 37.16 4.48 37.02
C ALA A 137 37.78 5.81 36.59
N THR A 138 37.43 6.26 35.40
CA THR A 138 37.72 7.61 34.89
C THR A 138 36.44 8.44 34.83
N SER A 139 36.56 9.76 34.76
CA SER A 139 35.42 10.65 34.57
C SER A 139 34.70 10.38 33.23
N ALA A 140 35.46 9.97 32.22
CA ALA A 140 34.92 9.60 30.92
C ALA A 140 34.03 8.35 31.00
N ASP A 141 34.38 7.36 31.83
CA ASP A 141 33.57 6.15 32.02
C ASP A 141 32.24 6.47 32.70
N VAL A 142 32.28 7.34 33.72
CA VAL A 142 31.05 7.79 34.40
C VAL A 142 30.14 8.54 33.44
N GLN A 143 30.71 9.44 32.63
CA GLN A 143 29.95 10.18 31.61
C GLN A 143 29.35 9.25 30.55
N PHE A 144 30.12 8.30 30.05
CA PHE A 144 29.68 7.29 29.11
C PHE A 144 28.49 6.47 29.63
N ILE A 145 28.56 5.99 30.87
CA ILE A 145 27.46 5.25 31.49
C ILE A 145 26.23 6.14 31.69
N GLN A 146 26.41 7.42 32.04
CA GLN A 146 25.29 8.38 32.15
C GLN A 146 24.62 8.68 30.80
N GLU A 147 25.40 8.75 29.74
CA GLU A 147 24.86 8.90 28.35
C GLU A 147 24.11 7.66 27.96
N LEU A 148 24.62 6.45 28.24
CA LEU A 148 23.91 5.20 28.02
C LEU A 148 22.60 5.11 28.83
N MET A 149 22.62 5.53 30.11
CA MET A 149 21.40 5.58 30.93
C MET A 149 20.33 6.49 30.28
N LYS A 150 20.73 7.69 29.88
CA LYS A 150 19.80 8.61 29.18
C LYS A 150 19.30 8.00 27.89
N LYS A 151 20.16 7.36 27.10
CA LYS A 151 19.78 6.66 25.87
C LYS A 151 18.69 5.62 26.17
N TYR A 152 18.90 4.76 27.16
CA TYR A 152 17.93 3.69 27.46
C TYR A 152 16.69 4.19 28.22
N GLU A 153 16.78 5.17 29.11
CA GLU A 153 15.61 5.79 29.75
C GLU A 153 14.70 6.46 28.75
N ASN A 154 15.25 7.21 27.80
CA ASN A 154 14.47 7.86 26.74
C ASN A 154 13.85 6.86 25.77
N TYR A 155 14.53 5.77 25.52
CA TYR A 155 14.13 4.71 24.61
C TYR A 155 12.87 3.94 25.09
N PHE A 156 12.61 3.90 26.40
CA PHE A 156 11.52 3.14 27.04
C PHE A 156 10.41 4.00 27.59
N GLN A 157 10.54 5.30 27.52
CA GLN A 157 9.38 6.15 27.75
C GLN A 157 8.38 5.94 26.63
N LYS A 158 7.12 5.60 26.99
CA LYS A 158 6.06 5.46 26.01
C LYS A 158 5.88 6.79 25.28
N SER A 159 6.15 6.81 24.00
CA SER A 159 5.95 7.96 23.16
C SER A 159 4.46 8.27 23.02
N LYS A 160 4.07 9.52 23.21
CA LYS A 160 2.70 9.98 22.95
C LYS A 160 2.41 10.01 21.47
N LEU A 161 3.41 10.37 20.65
CA LEU A 161 3.28 10.38 19.20
C LEU A 161 2.99 8.96 18.68
N GLU A 162 3.72 7.95 19.15
CA GLU A 162 3.45 6.55 18.76
C GLU A 162 2.07 6.09 19.19
N ASN A 163 1.64 6.45 20.41
CA ASN A 163 0.31 6.08 20.88
C ASN A 163 -0.81 6.65 20.02
N ILE A 164 -0.68 7.90 19.56
CA ILE A 164 -1.71 8.50 18.71
C ILE A 164 -1.63 8.01 17.26
N LEU A 165 -0.42 7.77 16.73
CA LEU A 165 -0.23 7.19 15.40
C LEU A 165 -0.75 5.74 15.33
N ASN A 166 -0.67 4.96 16.42
CA ASN A 166 -1.24 3.62 16.50
C ASN A 166 -2.77 3.61 16.31
N MET A 167 -3.46 4.74 16.52
CA MET A 167 -4.88 4.85 16.21
C MET A 167 -5.18 4.81 14.70
N LEU A 168 -4.18 5.04 13.85
CA LEU A 168 -4.30 4.97 12.38
C LEU A 168 -4.22 3.53 11.88
N SER A 169 -3.69 2.59 12.69
CA SER A 169 -3.55 1.19 12.31
C SER A 169 -4.91 0.55 12.01
N GLY A 170 -4.97 -0.22 10.93
CA GLY A 170 -6.18 -0.98 10.55
C GLY A 170 -6.63 -2.02 11.56
N GLN A 171 -5.75 -2.43 12.48
CA GLN A 171 -6.04 -3.37 13.57
C GLN A 171 -6.51 -2.66 14.85
N SER A 172 -6.44 -1.33 14.91
CA SER A 172 -6.90 -0.58 16.07
C SER A 172 -8.41 -0.72 16.24
N SER A 173 -8.86 -1.02 17.44
CA SER A 173 -10.30 -0.99 17.79
C SER A 173 -10.92 0.40 17.53
N THR A 174 -10.10 1.45 17.51
CA THR A 174 -10.51 2.82 17.18
C THR A 174 -10.60 3.08 15.68
N ALA A 175 -10.07 2.21 14.81
CA ALA A 175 -10.24 2.28 13.37
C ALA A 175 -11.63 1.80 12.91
N ILE A 176 -12.32 1.06 13.75
CA ILE A 176 -13.72 0.67 13.55
C ILE A 176 -14.57 1.78 14.20
N VAL A 177 -15.35 2.47 13.39
CA VAL A 177 -16.34 3.43 13.92
C VAL A 177 -17.36 2.61 14.70
N ASP A 178 -17.28 2.68 16.02
CA ASP A 178 -18.31 2.10 16.89
C ASP A 178 -19.60 2.89 16.68
N ASP A 179 -20.74 2.23 16.58
CA ASP A 179 -22.04 2.70 16.06
C ASP A 179 -22.56 4.07 16.58
N LYS A 180 -21.85 4.76 17.45
CA LYS A 180 -22.46 5.89 18.16
C LYS A 180 -21.68 7.21 18.11
N HIS A 181 -20.38 7.21 18.15
CA HIS A 181 -19.61 8.48 18.20
C HIS A 181 -18.21 8.33 17.63
N LEU A 182 -17.80 9.27 16.79
CA LEU A 182 -16.40 9.44 16.40
C LEU A 182 -15.59 9.90 17.62
N ASN A 183 -14.36 9.40 17.76
CA ASN A 183 -13.43 9.96 18.74
C ASN A 183 -12.82 11.26 18.20
N ARG A 184 -12.20 12.06 19.08
CA ARG A 184 -11.61 13.36 18.70
C ARG A 184 -10.57 13.27 17.55
N VAL A 185 -9.82 12.18 17.46
CA VAL A 185 -8.82 11.99 16.41
C VAL A 185 -9.50 11.67 15.08
N GLN A 186 -10.57 10.86 15.10
CA GLN A 186 -11.36 10.55 13.92
C GLN A 186 -12.09 11.79 13.40
N GLU A 187 -12.66 12.62 14.27
CA GLU A 187 -13.27 13.90 13.89
C GLU A 187 -12.22 14.85 13.30
N TYR A 188 -11.04 14.93 13.91
CA TYR A 188 -9.95 15.77 13.43
C TYR A 188 -9.43 15.33 12.05
N LEU A 189 -9.34 14.02 11.80
CA LEU A 189 -8.85 13.45 10.55
C LEU A 189 -9.90 13.46 9.43
N HIS A 190 -11.10 13.97 9.69
CA HIS A 190 -12.12 14.05 8.66
C HIS A 190 -11.67 15.00 7.55
N VAL A 191 -11.72 14.52 6.31
CA VAL A 191 -11.41 15.27 5.07
C VAL A 191 -12.53 15.05 4.08
N ASP A 192 -13.09 16.14 3.57
CA ASP A 192 -14.12 16.06 2.53
C ASP A 192 -13.50 15.62 1.18
N ARG A 193 -14.29 14.91 0.40
CA ARG A 193 -13.95 14.53 -0.97
C ARG A 193 -14.69 15.43 -1.97
N GLY A 194 -14.15 16.60 -2.18
CA GLY A 194 -14.80 17.61 -3.03
C GLY A 194 -16.08 18.13 -2.38
N ASN A 195 -17.24 17.86 -2.93
CA ASN A 195 -18.53 18.32 -2.41
C ASN A 195 -19.36 17.20 -1.76
N LEU A 196 -18.73 16.06 -1.40
CA LEU A 196 -19.44 14.89 -0.88
C LEU A 196 -20.23 15.19 0.40
N GLU A 197 -19.65 15.98 1.32
CA GLU A 197 -20.34 16.39 2.55
C GLU A 197 -21.58 17.23 2.25
N GLN A 198 -21.42 18.25 1.40
CA GLN A 198 -22.51 19.15 1.03
C GLN A 198 -23.63 18.38 0.34
N ASP A 199 -23.27 17.51 -0.61
CA ASP A 199 -24.26 16.72 -1.35
C ASP A 199 -24.97 15.73 -0.42
N PHE A 200 -24.25 15.15 0.57
CA PHE A 200 -24.89 14.29 1.55
C PHE A 200 -25.77 15.08 2.52
N HIS A 201 -25.35 16.28 2.92
CA HIS A 201 -26.18 17.19 3.71
C HIS A 201 -27.48 17.52 2.96
N ASP A 202 -27.39 17.83 1.67
CA ASP A 202 -28.55 18.13 0.85
C ASP A 202 -29.52 16.93 0.72
N VAL A 203 -28.96 15.71 0.67
CA VAL A 203 -29.75 14.46 0.77
C VAL A 203 -30.49 14.40 2.11
N LEU A 204 -29.81 14.63 3.24
CA LEU A 204 -30.39 14.57 4.57
C LEU A 204 -31.47 15.62 4.78
N MET A 205 -31.33 16.81 4.21
CA MET A 205 -32.33 17.88 4.30
C MET A 205 -33.62 17.60 3.54
N GLN A 206 -33.63 16.62 2.63
CA GLN A 206 -34.84 16.19 1.92
C GLN A 206 -35.68 15.18 2.71
N PHE A 207 -35.13 14.61 3.78
CA PHE A 207 -35.89 13.75 4.66
C PHE A 207 -36.95 14.54 5.44
N ASN A 208 -38.12 13.96 5.57
CA ASN A 208 -39.21 14.55 6.36
C ASN A 208 -40.06 13.44 6.99
N ASN A 209 -40.92 13.83 7.95
CA ASN A 209 -41.79 12.88 8.64
C ASN A 209 -43.14 12.63 7.90
N GLN A 210 -43.39 13.29 6.81
CA GLN A 210 -44.63 13.14 6.04
C GLN A 210 -44.54 12.01 5.01
N ARG A 211 -43.35 11.84 4.43
CA ARG A 211 -43.05 10.84 3.38
C ARG A 211 -41.69 10.21 3.67
N GLY A 212 -41.67 8.91 3.87
CA GLY A 212 -40.44 8.20 4.12
C GLY A 212 -39.53 8.14 2.90
N LYS A 213 -38.23 8.26 3.12
CA LYS A 213 -37.18 8.20 2.09
C LYS A 213 -36.11 7.18 2.45
N LEU A 214 -35.53 6.60 1.38
CA LEU A 214 -34.38 5.71 1.45
C LEU A 214 -33.20 6.33 0.69
N ALA A 215 -32.11 6.55 1.37
CA ALA A 215 -30.85 6.96 0.74
C ALA A 215 -29.81 5.85 0.79
N PHE A 216 -29.27 5.47 -0.36
CA PHE A 216 -28.10 4.60 -0.45
C PHE A 216 -26.83 5.42 -0.50
N LEU A 217 -25.90 5.14 0.42
CA LEU A 217 -24.53 5.63 0.38
C LEU A 217 -23.63 4.51 -0.12
N VAL A 218 -23.26 4.57 -1.39
CA VAL A 218 -22.54 3.49 -2.09
C VAL A 218 -21.06 3.78 -2.18
N GLY A 219 -20.21 2.82 -1.81
CA GLY A 219 -18.74 2.93 -1.91
C GLY A 219 -18.08 1.60 -1.56
N ASN A 220 -16.76 1.49 -1.84
CA ASN A 220 -16.01 0.28 -1.52
C ASN A 220 -15.82 0.12 0.01
N VAL A 221 -15.37 -1.04 0.41
CA VAL A 221 -14.97 -1.27 1.81
C VAL A 221 -13.81 -0.34 2.15
N GLY A 222 -13.89 0.36 3.28
CA GLY A 222 -12.86 1.30 3.73
C GLY A 222 -12.91 2.71 3.10
N ASP A 223 -13.88 3.01 2.21
CA ASP A 223 -14.01 4.35 1.59
C ASP A 223 -14.42 5.45 2.58
N GLY A 224 -14.85 5.10 3.79
CA GLY A 224 -15.24 6.06 4.82
C GLY A 224 -16.74 6.32 4.92
N LYS A 225 -17.61 5.44 4.39
CA LYS A 225 -19.07 5.60 4.44
C LYS A 225 -19.59 5.78 5.87
N SER A 226 -19.25 4.85 6.76
CA SER A 226 -19.65 4.89 8.18
C SER A 226 -19.06 6.11 8.91
N HIS A 227 -17.83 6.50 8.54
CA HIS A 227 -17.18 7.69 9.06
C HIS A 227 -17.93 8.97 8.62
N LEU A 228 -18.29 9.10 7.35
CA LEU A 228 -19.07 10.24 6.84
C LEU A 228 -20.43 10.35 7.56
N ILE A 229 -21.15 9.24 7.73
CA ILE A 229 -22.42 9.22 8.46
C ILE A 229 -22.22 9.66 9.91
N GLY A 230 -21.21 9.12 10.60
CA GLY A 230 -20.87 9.48 11.97
C GLY A 230 -20.51 10.96 12.12
N TYR A 231 -19.71 11.48 11.20
CA TYR A 231 -19.33 12.90 11.13
C TYR A 231 -20.56 13.79 10.92
N MET A 232 -21.37 13.52 9.91
CA MET A 232 -22.59 14.28 9.64
C MET A 232 -23.58 14.25 10.83
N LYS A 233 -23.68 13.11 11.51
CA LYS A 233 -24.50 12.99 12.72
C LYS A 233 -23.96 13.83 13.88
N SER A 234 -22.63 13.97 14.00
CA SER A 234 -22.02 14.84 15.01
C SER A 234 -22.22 16.33 14.70
N GLN A 235 -22.16 16.71 13.41
CA GLN A 235 -22.32 18.09 12.96
C GLN A 235 -23.80 18.54 12.94
N TYR A 236 -24.71 17.64 12.57
CA TYR A 236 -26.14 17.96 12.35
C TYR A 236 -27.06 17.00 13.13
N PRO A 237 -26.91 16.86 14.48
CA PRO A 237 -27.68 15.93 15.29
C PRO A 237 -29.19 16.17 15.21
N ASP A 238 -29.60 17.45 15.05
CA ASP A 238 -31.00 17.83 14.95
C ASP A 238 -31.66 17.32 13.68
N VAL A 239 -30.95 17.27 12.55
CA VAL A 239 -31.47 16.76 11.28
C VAL A 239 -31.83 15.27 11.41
N PHE A 240 -30.96 14.50 12.04
CA PHE A 240 -31.17 13.07 12.26
C PHE A 240 -32.32 12.80 13.26
N SER A 241 -32.39 13.57 14.34
CA SER A 241 -33.41 13.38 15.40
C SER A 241 -34.79 13.85 14.97
N LEU A 242 -34.90 15.05 14.39
CA LEU A 242 -36.18 15.62 13.94
C LEU A 242 -36.82 14.80 12.83
N ASN A 243 -36.03 14.31 11.90
CA ASN A 243 -36.51 13.51 10.77
C ASN A 243 -36.54 12.00 11.08
N LYS A 244 -36.18 11.59 12.29
CA LYS A 244 -36.17 10.17 12.72
C LYS A 244 -35.44 9.27 11.71
N ILE A 245 -34.24 9.69 11.31
CA ILE A 245 -33.45 8.98 10.31
C ILE A 245 -32.82 7.75 10.95
N ASN A 246 -33.20 6.58 10.48
CA ASN A 246 -32.58 5.31 10.83
C ASN A 246 -31.33 5.10 9.97
N ILE A 247 -30.30 4.48 10.53
CA ILE A 247 -29.03 4.27 9.85
C ILE A 247 -28.66 2.79 9.90
N HIS A 248 -28.25 2.26 8.75
CA HIS A 248 -27.54 0.99 8.63
C HIS A 248 -26.11 1.28 8.17
N TYR A 249 -25.17 1.19 9.13
CA TYR A 249 -23.79 1.62 8.91
C TYR A 249 -22.96 0.69 8.03
N ASP A 250 -23.30 -0.60 8.00
CA ASP A 250 -22.62 -1.60 7.18
C ASP A 250 -23.58 -2.69 6.71
N ALA A 251 -23.91 -2.67 5.44
CA ALA A 251 -24.77 -3.67 4.81
C ALA A 251 -24.19 -5.10 4.77
N THR A 252 -22.96 -5.31 5.24
CA THR A 252 -22.38 -6.64 5.41
C THR A 252 -22.75 -7.29 6.77
N GLU A 253 -23.30 -6.52 7.68
CA GLU A 253 -23.69 -6.97 9.02
C GLU A 253 -25.17 -7.30 9.11
N SER A 254 -25.51 -8.20 10.02
CA SER A 254 -26.90 -8.52 10.39
C SER A 254 -27.19 -8.02 11.80
N PHE A 255 -28.36 -7.42 12.01
CA PHE A 255 -28.84 -7.06 13.34
C PHE A 255 -29.24 -8.28 14.18
N ASP A 256 -29.50 -9.43 13.55
CA ASP A 256 -29.88 -10.67 14.18
C ASP A 256 -28.86 -11.76 13.90
N PRO A 257 -28.22 -12.35 14.93
CA PRO A 257 -27.26 -13.43 14.75
C PRO A 257 -27.81 -14.68 14.02
N GLN A 258 -29.12 -14.82 13.93
CA GLN A 258 -29.78 -15.94 13.25
C GLN A 258 -30.11 -15.64 11.78
N LYS A 259 -29.90 -14.40 11.32
CA LYS A 259 -30.20 -13.97 9.96
C LYS A 259 -28.92 -13.63 9.18
N THR A 260 -28.99 -13.77 7.88
CA THR A 260 -27.92 -13.25 7.02
C THR A 260 -28.04 -11.74 6.88
N ALA A 261 -26.94 -11.06 6.54
CA ALA A 261 -26.94 -9.64 6.21
C ALA A 261 -27.95 -9.31 5.10
N MET A 262 -28.12 -10.20 4.12
CA MET A 262 -29.09 -10.03 3.04
C MET A 262 -30.54 -10.12 3.53
N ASP A 263 -30.84 -11.01 4.46
CA ASP A 263 -32.21 -11.12 5.03
C ASP A 263 -32.51 -9.87 5.85
N THR A 264 -31.57 -9.35 6.62
CA THR A 264 -31.69 -8.09 7.35
C THR A 264 -31.96 -6.92 6.40
N LEU A 265 -31.24 -6.81 5.29
CA LEU A 265 -31.47 -5.77 4.30
C LEU A 265 -32.85 -5.89 3.65
N MET A 266 -33.28 -7.08 3.29
CA MET A 266 -34.62 -7.29 2.72
C MET A 266 -35.75 -6.91 3.67
N GLU A 267 -35.59 -7.18 4.98
CA GLU A 267 -36.53 -6.76 6.02
C GLU A 267 -36.54 -5.23 6.18
N LEU A 268 -35.36 -4.61 6.27
CA LEU A 268 -35.20 -3.16 6.35
C LEU A 268 -35.86 -2.46 5.16
N LEU A 269 -35.79 -3.05 3.97
CA LEU A 269 -36.33 -2.49 2.75
C LEU A 269 -37.85 -2.76 2.58
N GLN A 270 -38.46 -3.62 3.38
CA GLN A 270 -39.88 -3.97 3.25
C GLN A 270 -40.84 -2.74 3.22
N PRO A 271 -40.62 -1.67 4.02
CA PRO A 271 -41.42 -0.45 3.92
C PRO A 271 -41.32 0.28 2.58
N PHE A 272 -40.25 0.00 1.80
CA PHE A 272 -39.99 0.59 0.49
C PHE A 272 -40.40 -0.32 -0.68
N SER A 273 -41.07 -1.44 -0.41
CA SER A 273 -41.66 -2.28 -1.44
C SER A 273 -42.84 -1.59 -2.15
N ASP A 274 -43.19 -2.04 -3.31
CA ASP A 274 -44.18 -1.41 -4.19
C ASP A 274 -45.57 -1.20 -3.50
N ASN A 275 -45.91 -2.09 -2.55
CA ASN A 275 -47.19 -2.04 -1.83
C ASN A 275 -47.17 -1.00 -0.69
N TYR A 276 -46.02 -0.65 -0.14
CA TYR A 276 -45.91 0.17 1.06
C TYR A 276 -45.23 1.52 0.83
N VAL A 277 -44.43 1.68 -0.20
CA VAL A 277 -43.57 2.86 -0.42
C VAL A 277 -44.35 4.19 -0.42
N GLU A 278 -45.58 4.23 -0.91
CA GLU A 278 -46.36 5.47 -0.97
C GLU A 278 -46.91 5.91 0.38
N ASN A 279 -47.11 4.97 1.28
CA ASN A 279 -47.62 5.21 2.63
C ASN A 279 -46.51 5.14 3.72
N ASN A 280 -45.27 4.86 3.28
CA ASN A 280 -44.13 4.77 4.17
C ASN A 280 -43.78 6.13 4.77
N ARG A 281 -43.42 6.12 6.07
CA ARG A 281 -42.96 7.30 6.82
C ARG A 281 -41.58 7.08 7.46
N GLU A 282 -40.96 5.93 7.22
CA GLU A 282 -39.64 5.63 7.72
C GLU A 282 -38.56 6.23 6.84
N ASN A 283 -37.58 6.88 7.46
CA ASN A 283 -36.41 7.42 6.79
C ASN A 283 -35.21 6.54 7.08
N TRP A 284 -34.50 6.15 6.04
CA TRP A 284 -33.33 5.28 6.16
C TRP A 284 -32.13 5.78 5.34
N VAL A 285 -30.97 5.73 5.95
CA VAL A 285 -29.67 5.83 5.26
C VAL A 285 -28.99 4.47 5.37
N VAL A 286 -28.63 3.89 4.22
CA VAL A 286 -28.00 2.57 4.13
C VAL A 286 -26.64 2.70 3.49
N ALA A 287 -25.57 2.45 4.26
CA ALA A 287 -24.22 2.36 3.74
C ALA A 287 -23.97 0.97 3.14
N ILE A 288 -23.71 0.91 1.85
CA ILE A 288 -23.63 -0.36 1.12
C ILE A 288 -22.42 -0.38 0.17
N ASN A 289 -21.77 -1.53 0.05
CA ASN A 289 -20.74 -1.71 -0.97
C ASN A 289 -21.34 -2.27 -2.28
N MET A 290 -20.59 -2.08 -3.39
CA MET A 290 -21.07 -2.49 -4.71
C MET A 290 -21.43 -3.98 -4.82
N GLY A 291 -20.64 -4.86 -4.21
CA GLY A 291 -20.91 -6.30 -4.25
C GLY A 291 -22.22 -6.68 -3.58
N ILE A 292 -22.47 -6.11 -2.40
CA ILE A 292 -23.73 -6.31 -1.68
C ILE A 292 -24.90 -5.68 -2.43
N LEU A 293 -24.71 -4.49 -3.02
CA LEU A 293 -25.77 -3.83 -3.80
C LEU A 293 -26.19 -4.68 -5.01
N VAL A 294 -25.25 -5.25 -5.76
CA VAL A 294 -25.56 -6.15 -6.88
C VAL A 294 -26.30 -7.41 -6.41
N ASN A 295 -25.88 -8.01 -5.30
CA ASN A 295 -26.56 -9.15 -4.70
C ASN A 295 -27.98 -8.79 -4.26
N LEU A 296 -28.15 -7.61 -3.66
CA LEU A 296 -29.45 -7.07 -3.25
C LEU A 296 -30.37 -6.86 -4.44
N ILE A 297 -29.88 -6.27 -5.53
CA ILE A 297 -30.64 -6.11 -6.79
C ILE A 297 -31.14 -7.47 -7.30
N ASN A 298 -30.28 -8.49 -7.31
CA ASN A 298 -30.65 -9.83 -7.75
C ASN A 298 -31.73 -10.46 -6.83
N ARG A 299 -31.60 -10.25 -5.53
CA ARG A 299 -32.58 -10.74 -4.54
C ARG A 299 -33.93 -10.03 -4.67
N MET A 300 -33.93 -8.71 -4.88
CA MET A 300 -35.15 -7.92 -5.12
C MET A 300 -35.83 -8.34 -6.44
N LYS A 301 -35.09 -8.58 -7.51
CA LYS A 301 -35.63 -9.12 -8.78
C LYS A 301 -36.33 -10.47 -8.56
N ALA A 302 -35.71 -11.35 -7.78
CA ALA A 302 -36.30 -12.67 -7.48
C ALA A 302 -37.58 -12.57 -6.62
N SER A 303 -37.71 -11.54 -5.78
CA SER A 303 -38.91 -11.34 -4.94
C SER A 303 -40.09 -10.74 -5.69
N GLY A 304 -39.84 -9.96 -6.77
CA GLY A 304 -40.87 -9.27 -7.55
C GLY A 304 -41.63 -8.15 -6.82
N GLN A 305 -41.12 -7.69 -5.64
CA GLN A 305 -41.83 -6.75 -4.77
C GLN A 305 -41.25 -5.33 -4.77
N PHE A 306 -40.17 -5.06 -5.51
CA PHE A 306 -39.41 -3.81 -5.47
C PHE A 306 -39.21 -3.20 -6.85
N THR A 307 -40.25 -3.20 -7.71
CA THR A 307 -40.11 -2.75 -9.09
C THR A 307 -39.75 -1.28 -9.20
N LYS A 308 -40.31 -0.41 -8.34
CA LYS A 308 -40.01 1.03 -8.31
C LYS A 308 -38.55 1.29 -7.89
N LEU A 309 -38.04 0.57 -6.87
CA LEU A 309 -36.65 0.69 -6.45
C LEU A 309 -35.67 0.16 -7.48
N LEU A 310 -36.01 -0.97 -8.13
CA LEU A 310 -35.20 -1.54 -9.21
C LEU A 310 -35.14 -0.61 -10.43
N SER A 311 -36.25 0.03 -10.80
CA SER A 311 -36.28 1.04 -11.86
C SER A 311 -35.38 2.22 -11.55
N PHE A 312 -35.50 2.75 -10.32
CA PHE A 312 -34.63 3.82 -9.85
C PHE A 312 -33.15 3.44 -9.90
N LEU A 313 -32.76 2.26 -9.37
CA LEU A 313 -31.36 1.80 -9.41
C LEU A 313 -30.85 1.59 -10.84
N ALA A 314 -31.70 1.15 -11.76
CA ALA A 314 -31.35 1.05 -13.18
C ALA A 314 -31.10 2.44 -13.81
N GLU A 315 -31.96 3.43 -13.50
CA GLU A 315 -31.82 4.81 -14.00
C GLU A 315 -30.53 5.47 -13.51
N THR A 316 -30.03 5.12 -12.29
CA THR A 316 -28.74 5.64 -11.79
C THR A 316 -27.55 5.17 -12.62
N GLY A 317 -27.67 4.07 -13.35
CA GLY A 317 -26.54 3.43 -14.03
C GLY A 317 -25.46 2.92 -13.07
N ILE A 318 -25.75 2.77 -11.76
CA ILE A 318 -24.76 2.41 -10.73
C ILE A 318 -24.04 1.09 -11.03
N THR A 319 -24.71 0.16 -11.72
CA THR A 319 -24.15 -1.14 -12.12
C THR A 319 -23.38 -1.09 -13.44
N GLU A 320 -23.45 0.01 -14.18
CA GLU A 320 -22.77 0.18 -15.46
C GLU A 320 -21.35 0.73 -15.24
N GLN A 321 -20.39 0.23 -16.01
CA GLN A 321 -19.01 0.70 -15.90
C GLN A 321 -18.77 2.07 -16.54
N SER A 322 -19.67 2.48 -17.46
CA SER A 322 -19.45 3.63 -18.34
C SER A 322 -20.12 4.94 -17.90
N SER A 323 -20.99 4.92 -16.93
CA SER A 323 -21.75 6.12 -16.56
C SER A 323 -21.01 7.00 -15.56
N SER A 324 -20.95 8.29 -15.83
CA SER A 324 -20.74 9.30 -14.81
C SER A 324 -21.95 9.27 -13.88
N LEU A 325 -21.76 8.76 -12.66
CA LEU A 325 -22.81 8.76 -11.67
C LEU A 325 -22.98 10.19 -11.15
N HIS A 326 -24.19 10.68 -11.25
CA HIS A 326 -24.62 11.87 -10.56
C HIS A 326 -25.50 11.47 -9.37
N ILE A 327 -25.72 12.40 -8.42
CA ILE A 327 -26.75 12.21 -7.42
C ILE A 327 -28.05 11.99 -8.16
N THR A 328 -28.61 10.80 -8.05
CA THR A 328 -29.90 10.50 -8.62
C THR A 328 -30.89 10.44 -7.50
N LYS A 329 -31.98 11.16 -7.63
CA LYS A 329 -33.04 11.25 -6.65
C LYS A 329 -34.41 11.23 -7.30
N ASN A 330 -35.35 10.68 -6.56
CA ASN A 330 -36.77 10.81 -6.84
C ASN A 330 -37.54 11.05 -5.53
N ASP A 331 -38.84 10.94 -5.57
CA ASP A 331 -39.70 11.18 -4.39
C ASP A 331 -39.42 10.26 -3.20
N PHE A 332 -38.94 9.02 -3.45
CA PHE A 332 -38.77 7.97 -2.44
C PHE A 332 -37.33 7.56 -2.20
N PHE A 333 -36.49 7.69 -3.23
CA PHE A 333 -35.16 7.11 -3.27
C PHE A 333 -34.11 8.14 -3.61
N GLU A 334 -32.96 8.01 -3.00
CA GLU A 334 -31.75 8.77 -3.30
C GLU A 334 -30.54 7.85 -3.32
N LEU A 335 -29.57 8.17 -4.16
CA LEU A 335 -28.32 7.43 -4.26
C LEU A 335 -27.15 8.40 -4.34
N LEU A 336 -26.23 8.27 -3.39
CA LEU A 336 -24.97 8.97 -3.35
C LEU A 336 -23.82 7.95 -3.46
N SER A 337 -22.94 8.14 -4.42
CA SER A 337 -21.84 7.20 -4.66
C SER A 337 -20.49 7.87 -4.49
N PHE A 338 -19.62 7.28 -3.67
CA PHE A 338 -18.21 7.70 -3.54
C PHE A 338 -17.45 7.69 -4.87
N ARG A 339 -17.92 6.90 -5.84
CA ARG A 339 -17.35 6.86 -7.19
C ARG A 339 -17.44 8.20 -7.92
N SER A 340 -18.43 9.02 -7.61
CA SER A 340 -18.60 10.35 -8.19
C SER A 340 -17.62 11.39 -7.64
N TYR A 341 -16.90 11.06 -6.57
CA TYR A 341 -15.95 11.92 -5.88
C TYR A 341 -14.56 11.30 -5.91
N PRO A 342 -13.85 11.41 -7.05
CA PRO A 342 -12.53 10.83 -7.20
C PRO A 342 -11.54 11.48 -6.22
N VAL A 343 -10.67 10.66 -5.63
CA VAL A 343 -9.65 11.13 -4.68
C VAL A 343 -8.53 11.94 -5.34
N PHE A 344 -8.36 11.85 -6.65
CA PHE A 344 -7.39 12.62 -7.40
C PHE A 344 -7.92 13.03 -8.78
N GLN A 345 -7.31 14.05 -9.35
CA GLN A 345 -7.61 14.57 -10.67
C GLN A 345 -6.34 14.64 -11.51
N ILE A 346 -6.50 14.54 -12.82
CA ILE A 346 -5.43 14.70 -13.80
C ILE A 346 -5.75 15.98 -14.58
N ASP A 347 -4.92 16.99 -14.47
CA ASP A 347 -5.07 18.30 -15.10
C ASP A 347 -3.79 18.74 -15.85
N GLU A 348 -3.73 20.00 -16.27
CA GLU A 348 -2.57 20.56 -16.99
C GLU A 348 -1.27 20.54 -16.17
N THR A 349 -1.37 20.59 -14.85
CA THR A 349 -0.22 20.59 -13.94
C THR A 349 0.25 19.20 -13.57
N GLY A 350 -0.46 18.14 -14.04
CA GLY A 350 -0.17 16.75 -13.78
C GLY A 350 -1.24 16.07 -12.91
N VAL A 351 -0.81 15.31 -11.91
CA VAL A 351 -1.72 14.62 -10.98
C VAL A 351 -1.87 15.43 -9.69
N ASN A 352 -3.13 15.71 -9.31
CA ASN A 352 -3.47 16.49 -8.12
C ASN A 352 -4.47 15.74 -7.24
N SER A 353 -4.33 15.87 -5.93
CA SER A 353 -5.25 15.35 -4.94
C SER A 353 -5.35 16.28 -3.73
N ALA A 354 -6.39 17.08 -3.67
CA ALA A 354 -6.69 17.89 -2.49
C ALA A 354 -6.93 17.00 -1.26
N PHE A 355 -7.55 15.83 -1.47
CA PHE A 355 -7.80 14.86 -0.40
C PHE A 355 -6.51 14.35 0.25
N TYR A 356 -5.50 13.95 -0.55
CA TYR A 356 -4.22 13.50 0.01
C TYR A 356 -3.44 14.65 0.65
N ASP A 357 -3.42 15.81 0.02
CA ASP A 357 -2.74 17.00 0.54
C ASP A 357 -3.33 17.40 1.89
N GLU A 358 -4.65 17.41 2.04
CA GLU A 358 -5.31 17.76 3.28
C GLU A 358 -5.09 16.70 4.37
N LEU A 359 -5.21 15.41 4.03
CA LEU A 359 -5.00 14.34 5.01
C LEU A 359 -3.55 14.33 5.54
N PHE A 360 -2.56 14.48 4.66
CA PHE A 360 -1.15 14.59 5.07
C PHE A 360 -0.92 15.85 5.92
N SER A 361 -1.55 16.96 5.54
CA SER A 361 -1.50 18.19 6.32
C SER A 361 -2.09 18.01 7.72
N LYS A 362 -3.24 17.33 7.85
CA LYS A 362 -3.86 17.08 9.17
C LYS A 362 -2.95 16.28 10.09
N VAL A 363 -2.15 15.36 9.56
CA VAL A 363 -1.17 14.65 10.38
C VAL A 363 0.02 15.52 10.76
N THR A 364 0.47 16.42 9.87
CA THR A 364 1.80 17.07 10.00
C THR A 364 1.78 18.57 10.25
N VAL A 365 0.64 19.24 10.11
CA VAL A 365 0.57 20.71 10.29
C VAL A 365 0.98 21.11 11.70
N GLN A 366 1.84 22.12 11.79
CA GLN A 366 2.31 22.69 13.06
C GLN A 366 1.24 23.63 13.63
N SER A 367 0.25 23.07 14.30
CA SER A 367 -0.86 23.79 14.91
C SER A 367 -1.21 23.20 16.26
N GLU A 368 -1.63 24.05 17.20
CA GLU A 368 -2.14 23.64 18.52
C GLU A 368 -3.39 22.75 18.41
N SER A 369 -4.14 22.85 17.34
CA SER A 369 -5.30 21.97 17.09
C SER A 369 -4.90 20.58 16.61
N ASN A 370 -3.64 20.37 16.15
CA ASN A 370 -3.16 19.09 15.64
C ASN A 370 -2.76 18.16 16.80
N PRO A 371 -3.50 17.07 17.05
CA PRO A 371 -3.18 16.16 18.13
C PRO A 371 -1.86 15.39 17.92
N PHE A 372 -1.44 15.15 16.67
CA PHE A 372 -0.18 14.48 16.32
C PHE A 372 1.00 15.40 16.61
N TYR A 373 0.93 16.65 16.17
CA TYR A 373 1.97 17.64 16.42
C TYR A 373 2.12 17.95 17.91
N ASN A 374 1.02 18.05 18.65
CA ASN A 374 1.06 18.24 20.09
C ASN A 374 1.73 17.06 20.80
N ALA A 375 1.40 15.83 20.41
CA ALA A 375 2.04 14.64 20.95
C ALA A 375 3.54 14.61 20.65
N TYR A 376 3.94 14.99 19.43
CA TYR A 376 5.34 15.15 19.02
C TYR A 376 6.06 16.19 19.88
N LEU A 377 5.45 17.37 20.11
CA LEU A 377 6.05 18.43 20.96
C LEU A 377 6.20 17.97 22.41
N GLU A 378 5.21 17.31 22.99
CA GLU A 378 5.28 16.80 24.36
C GLU A 378 6.39 15.75 24.53
N ASP A 379 6.58 14.88 23.54
CA ASP A 379 7.68 13.92 23.54
C ASP A 379 9.04 14.64 23.45
N LYS A 380 9.13 15.65 22.59
CA LYS A 380 10.35 16.46 22.42
C LYS A 380 10.71 17.23 23.70
N GLU A 381 9.73 17.82 24.39
CA GLU A 381 9.93 18.47 25.67
C GLU A 381 10.47 17.50 26.76
N LYS A 382 10.05 16.24 26.69
CA LYS A 382 10.52 15.18 27.59
C LYS A 382 11.80 14.50 27.12
N HIS A 383 12.40 14.98 26.02
CA HIS A 383 13.57 14.37 25.37
C HIS A 383 13.37 12.91 24.94
N ILE A 384 12.12 12.53 24.64
CA ILE A 384 11.79 11.24 24.05
C ILE A 384 12.04 11.35 22.54
N VAL A 385 13.04 10.63 22.03
CA VAL A 385 13.39 10.60 20.61
C VAL A 385 13.46 9.15 20.17
N HIS A 386 12.44 8.73 19.43
CA HIS A 386 12.37 7.43 18.77
C HIS A 386 12.52 7.61 17.26
N LEU A 387 12.73 6.52 16.53
CA LEU A 387 12.81 6.54 15.08
C LEU A 387 11.51 7.10 14.44
N THR A 388 10.36 6.84 15.08
CA THR A 388 9.05 7.40 14.71
C THR A 388 9.06 8.93 14.65
N HIS A 389 9.79 9.62 15.54
CA HIS A 389 9.91 11.08 15.50
C HIS A 389 10.65 11.55 14.25
N HIS A 390 11.74 10.87 13.88
CA HIS A 390 12.50 11.17 12.68
C HIS A 390 11.68 10.87 11.40
N ASN A 391 10.96 9.76 11.38
CA ASN A 391 10.05 9.45 10.28
C ASN A 391 8.93 10.49 10.16
N TYR A 392 8.40 10.95 11.29
CA TYR A 392 7.38 12.02 11.33
C TYR A 392 7.94 13.35 10.81
N GLU A 393 9.15 13.74 11.22
CA GLU A 393 9.84 14.94 10.71
C GLU A 393 10.08 14.83 9.20
N PHE A 394 10.54 13.68 8.71
CA PHE A 394 10.77 13.43 7.29
C PHE A 394 9.46 13.45 6.49
N PHE A 395 8.40 12.84 6.99
CA PHE A 395 7.06 12.89 6.40
C PHE A 395 6.47 14.31 6.40
N SER A 396 6.84 15.15 7.36
CA SER A 396 6.39 16.54 7.44
C SER A 396 6.99 17.42 6.34
N ASN A 397 8.05 16.98 5.65
CA ASN A 397 8.61 17.68 4.51
C ASN A 397 7.62 17.68 3.33
N LYS A 398 7.38 18.87 2.77
CA LYS A 398 6.41 19.05 1.67
C LYS A 398 6.79 18.30 0.39
N ASN A 399 8.08 18.17 0.10
CA ASN A 399 8.54 17.42 -1.07
C ASN A 399 8.28 15.92 -0.90
N THR A 400 8.53 15.36 0.29
CA THR A 400 8.20 13.98 0.64
C THR A 400 6.71 13.71 0.50
N GLN A 401 5.84 14.62 0.95
CA GLN A 401 4.39 14.50 0.78
C GLN A 401 3.98 14.52 -0.70
N LYS A 402 4.58 15.40 -1.51
CA LYS A 402 4.32 15.44 -2.96
C LYS A 402 4.79 14.17 -3.66
N ALA A 403 5.98 13.68 -3.32
CA ALA A 403 6.50 12.42 -3.86
C ALA A 403 5.60 11.23 -3.51
N LEU A 404 5.18 11.13 -2.25
CA LEU A 404 4.25 10.08 -1.81
C LEU A 404 2.90 10.19 -2.52
N LYS A 405 2.33 11.40 -2.64
CA LYS A 405 1.09 11.63 -3.39
C LYS A 405 1.22 11.15 -4.85
N TYR A 406 2.29 11.56 -5.52
CA TYR A 406 2.56 11.14 -6.90
C TYR A 406 2.67 9.61 -7.02
N LEU A 407 3.41 8.97 -6.12
CA LEU A 407 3.58 7.53 -6.06
C LEU A 407 2.24 6.80 -5.86
N LEU A 408 1.42 7.25 -4.91
CA LEU A 408 0.10 6.65 -4.65
C LEU A 408 -0.83 6.74 -5.86
N ILE A 409 -0.81 7.86 -6.58
CA ILE A 409 -1.61 8.01 -7.81
C ILE A 409 -1.04 7.11 -8.91
N LYS A 410 0.28 7.02 -9.05
CA LYS A 410 0.94 6.12 -10.01
C LYS A 410 0.56 4.67 -9.75
N VAL A 411 0.60 4.21 -8.50
CA VAL A 411 0.16 2.86 -8.10
C VAL A 411 -1.30 2.61 -8.48
N GLN A 412 -2.19 3.58 -8.27
CA GLN A 412 -3.61 3.44 -8.64
C GLN A 412 -3.81 3.33 -10.15
N VAL A 413 -3.09 4.11 -10.92
CA VAL A 413 -3.20 4.13 -12.38
C VAL A 413 -2.60 2.87 -13.00
N GLU A 414 -1.40 2.48 -12.59
CA GLU A 414 -0.67 1.36 -13.18
C GLU A 414 -1.16 0.00 -12.65
N SER A 415 -1.31 -0.15 -11.34
CA SER A 415 -1.72 -1.43 -10.73
C SER A 415 -3.24 -1.60 -10.64
N LYS A 416 -4.04 -0.59 -11.04
CA LYS A 416 -5.52 -0.62 -11.00
C LYS A 416 -6.08 -0.87 -9.60
N VAL A 417 -5.34 -0.46 -8.58
CA VAL A 417 -5.70 -0.61 -7.17
C VAL A 417 -6.52 0.60 -6.73
N ILE A 418 -7.59 0.36 -6.00
CA ILE A 418 -8.36 1.42 -5.35
C ILE A 418 -7.80 1.60 -3.94
N ILE A 419 -7.24 2.77 -3.64
CA ILE A 419 -6.75 3.10 -2.31
C ILE A 419 -7.89 3.68 -1.50
N SER A 420 -8.37 2.92 -0.53
CA SER A 420 -9.38 3.39 0.42
C SER A 420 -8.77 4.31 1.48
N THR A 421 -9.59 5.13 2.13
CA THR A 421 -9.15 6.00 3.23
C THR A 421 -8.50 5.19 4.35
N ARG A 422 -9.05 4.02 4.68
CA ARG A 422 -8.49 3.12 5.68
C ARG A 422 -7.10 2.62 5.29
N ALA A 423 -6.92 2.17 4.04
CA ALA A 423 -5.61 1.73 3.56
C ALA A 423 -4.58 2.85 3.55
N LEU A 424 -5.01 4.10 3.30
CA LEU A 424 -4.14 5.27 3.36
C LEU A 424 -3.72 5.61 4.80
N LEU A 425 -4.63 5.55 5.76
CA LEU A 425 -4.31 5.76 7.18
C LEU A 425 -3.37 4.67 7.71
N GLU A 426 -3.63 3.42 7.33
CA GLU A 426 -2.75 2.29 7.65
C GLU A 426 -1.35 2.46 7.04
N LEU A 427 -1.26 2.92 5.78
CA LEU A 427 0.02 3.25 5.17
C LEU A 427 0.78 4.32 5.96
N ILE A 428 0.11 5.41 6.36
CA ILE A 428 0.73 6.48 7.17
C ILE A 428 1.27 5.89 8.49
N HIS A 429 0.50 5.03 9.15
CA HIS A 429 0.97 4.30 10.33
C HIS A 429 2.24 3.50 10.03
N ASP A 430 2.20 2.65 8.99
CA ASP A 430 3.24 1.68 8.69
C ASP A 430 4.57 2.33 8.25
N ILE A 431 4.52 3.48 7.59
CA ILE A 431 5.73 4.22 7.19
C ILE A 431 6.31 5.09 8.32
N LEU A 432 5.51 5.39 9.36
CA LEU A 432 5.96 6.19 10.49
C LEU A 432 6.40 5.34 11.68
N ILE A 433 5.73 4.22 11.92
CA ILE A 433 6.01 3.32 13.04
C ILE A 433 6.63 2.03 12.52
N PRO A 434 7.91 1.74 12.83
CA PRO A 434 8.53 0.47 12.49
C PRO A 434 7.80 -0.70 13.13
N ALA A 435 7.43 -1.72 12.36
CA ALA A 435 6.54 -2.83 12.75
C ALA A 435 7.03 -3.71 13.92
N LYS A 436 8.23 -3.49 14.46
CA LYS A 436 8.87 -4.32 15.50
C LYS A 436 9.48 -3.52 16.63
N LEU A 437 8.86 -2.42 17.03
CA LEU A 437 9.35 -1.60 18.15
C LEU A 437 9.41 -2.36 19.48
N GLU A 438 8.53 -3.32 19.72
CA GLU A 438 8.53 -4.11 20.97
C GLU A 438 9.69 -5.11 21.06
N GLU A 439 10.23 -5.56 19.93
CA GLU A 439 11.34 -6.53 19.88
C GLU A 439 12.68 -5.91 19.52
N HIS A 440 12.72 -4.78 18.80
CA HIS A 440 13.93 -4.21 18.23
C HIS A 440 14.00 -2.70 18.44
N GLN A 441 14.42 -2.32 19.62
CA GLN A 441 14.61 -0.92 19.98
C GLN A 441 15.93 -0.34 19.47
N VAL A 442 16.47 -0.90 18.41
CA VAL A 442 17.67 -0.37 17.75
C VAL A 442 17.23 0.55 16.65
N ILE A 443 17.61 1.81 16.76
CA ILE A 443 17.49 2.77 15.67
C ILE A 443 18.41 2.29 14.57
N ASN A 444 17.83 1.70 13.51
CA ASN A 444 18.55 1.29 12.33
C ASN A 444 17.88 1.89 11.07
N TYR A 445 18.59 1.84 9.95
CA TYR A 445 18.08 2.36 8.67
C TYR A 445 16.84 1.61 8.17
N GLU A 446 16.67 0.33 8.53
CA GLU A 446 15.51 -0.51 8.14
C GLU A 446 14.18 0.01 8.73
N GLY A 447 14.24 0.76 9.82
CA GLY A 447 13.08 1.44 10.39
C GLY A 447 12.88 2.87 9.88
N SER A 448 13.70 3.35 8.95
CA SER A 448 13.52 4.67 8.33
C SER A 448 12.38 4.68 7.33
N LEU A 449 11.67 5.81 7.20
CA LEU A 449 10.56 5.96 6.28
C LEU A 449 10.90 5.55 4.82
N PRO A 450 12.05 5.93 4.24
CA PRO A 450 12.40 5.51 2.88
C PRO A 450 12.53 3.98 2.74
N TYR A 451 13.02 3.30 3.78
CA TYR A 451 13.11 1.84 3.78
C TYR A 451 11.74 1.19 3.99
N LEU A 452 10.98 1.65 4.99
CA LEU A 452 9.65 1.12 5.30
C LEU A 452 8.70 1.22 4.10
N LEU A 453 8.80 2.30 3.33
CA LEU A 453 7.93 2.54 2.18
C LEU A 453 8.24 1.60 1.01
N PHE A 454 9.51 1.36 0.68
CA PHE A 454 9.91 0.67 -0.54
C PHE A 454 10.46 -0.75 -0.34
N ALA A 455 11.02 -1.06 0.84
CA ALA A 455 11.59 -2.36 1.15
C ALA A 455 11.05 -2.95 2.46
N GLY A 456 10.11 -2.27 3.11
CA GLY A 456 9.52 -2.71 4.36
C GLY A 456 8.79 -4.06 4.23
N PHE A 457 8.88 -4.86 5.27
CA PHE A 457 8.20 -6.15 5.37
C PHE A 457 6.78 -6.00 5.95
N GLY A 458 6.14 -4.84 5.75
CA GLY A 458 4.78 -4.59 6.21
C GLY A 458 3.78 -5.59 5.63
N ASP A 459 2.81 -6.00 6.44
CA ASP A 459 1.74 -6.92 5.98
C ASP A 459 0.67 -6.20 5.14
N SER A 460 0.69 -4.86 5.14
CA SER A 460 -0.25 -4.05 4.37
C SER A 460 -0.18 -4.38 2.87
N PRO A 461 -1.32 -4.73 2.24
CA PRO A 461 -1.37 -4.97 0.79
C PRO A 461 -0.92 -3.76 -0.03
N LEU A 462 -1.11 -2.55 0.49
CA LEU A 462 -0.71 -1.32 -0.19
C LEU A 462 0.81 -1.15 -0.21
N ILE A 463 1.51 -1.41 0.90
CA ILE A 463 2.98 -1.40 0.94
C ILE A 463 3.55 -2.41 -0.04
N LYS A 464 3.02 -3.64 -0.09
CA LYS A 464 3.45 -4.65 -1.06
C LYS A 464 3.31 -4.18 -2.51
N LYS A 465 2.27 -3.40 -2.80
CA LYS A 465 2.11 -2.80 -4.12
C LYS A 465 3.08 -1.64 -4.38
N ILE A 466 3.36 -0.82 -3.37
CA ILE A 466 4.33 0.27 -3.47
C ILE A 466 5.75 -0.28 -3.69
N ASN A 467 6.10 -1.41 -3.06
CA ASN A 467 7.39 -2.06 -3.25
C ASN A 467 7.67 -2.45 -4.72
N GLU A 468 6.61 -2.69 -5.54
CA GLU A 468 6.75 -2.93 -6.98
C GLU A 468 7.20 -1.66 -7.75
N PHE A 469 7.17 -0.49 -7.11
CA PHE A 469 7.56 0.81 -7.65
C PHE A 469 8.81 1.37 -6.97
N ASP A 470 9.67 0.51 -6.44
CA ASP A 470 10.91 0.93 -5.82
C ASP A 470 11.76 1.71 -6.86
N PRO A 471 12.19 2.94 -6.56
CA PRO A 471 12.99 3.73 -7.50
C PRO A 471 14.34 3.09 -7.85
N ILE A 472 14.83 2.12 -7.08
CA ILE A 472 16.04 1.34 -7.41
C ILE A 472 15.85 0.54 -8.69
N ASP A 473 14.62 0.04 -8.92
CA ASP A 473 14.29 -0.82 -10.06
C ASP A 473 14.02 -0.04 -11.34
N PHE A 474 14.14 1.29 -11.32
CA PHE A 474 13.99 2.11 -12.52
C PHE A 474 15.15 1.87 -13.48
N GLN A 475 14.84 1.23 -14.61
CA GLN A 475 15.81 0.92 -15.65
C GLN A 475 16.05 2.16 -16.52
N ASN A 476 16.97 3.02 -16.10
CA ASN A 476 17.45 4.13 -16.91
C ASN A 476 18.93 4.41 -16.68
N ASP A 477 19.55 5.01 -17.69
CA ASP A 477 20.98 5.32 -17.70
C ASP A 477 21.44 6.20 -16.52
N GLN A 478 20.56 7.02 -15.96
CA GLN A 478 20.92 7.93 -14.87
C GLN A 478 21.02 7.20 -13.55
N ILE A 479 20.09 6.28 -13.26
CA ILE A 479 20.18 5.40 -12.09
C ILE A 479 21.39 4.47 -12.20
N GLU A 480 21.63 3.89 -13.39
CA GLU A 480 22.81 3.05 -13.63
C GLU A 480 24.13 3.83 -13.45
N ARG A 481 24.21 5.07 -13.95
CA ARG A 481 25.36 5.95 -13.75
C ARG A 481 25.56 6.29 -12.29
N LEU A 482 24.50 6.61 -11.54
CA LEU A 482 24.56 6.88 -10.12
C LEU A 482 25.09 5.67 -9.37
N THR A 483 24.53 4.50 -9.63
CA THR A 483 24.93 3.22 -9.02
C THR A 483 26.39 2.90 -9.36
N THR A 484 26.79 3.02 -10.64
CA THR A 484 28.16 2.78 -11.08
C THR A 484 29.14 3.77 -10.44
N LYS A 485 28.80 5.06 -10.37
CA LYS A 485 29.62 6.10 -9.73
C LYS A 485 29.85 5.78 -8.25
N VAL A 486 28.84 5.29 -7.58
CA VAL A 486 28.90 4.90 -6.18
C VAL A 486 29.81 3.67 -6.00
N TYR A 487 29.64 2.62 -6.80
CA TYR A 487 30.46 1.42 -6.73
C TYR A 487 31.94 1.65 -7.10
N SER A 488 32.20 2.58 -8.04
CA SER A 488 33.56 2.85 -8.52
C SER A 488 34.37 3.81 -7.65
N SER A 489 33.73 4.60 -6.80
CA SER A 489 34.38 5.74 -6.15
C SER A 489 35.14 5.41 -4.88
N GLN A 490 34.95 4.25 -4.27
CA GLN A 490 35.48 3.90 -2.92
C GLN A 490 35.24 5.02 -1.87
N ARG A 491 34.30 5.94 -2.12
CA ARG A 491 33.98 7.05 -1.27
C ARG A 491 33.04 6.62 -0.15
N GLN A 492 33.06 7.36 0.95
CA GLN A 492 32.04 7.20 1.99
C GLN A 492 30.68 7.63 1.45
N LEU A 493 29.61 7.01 1.94
CA LEU A 493 28.24 7.34 1.52
C LEU A 493 27.88 8.82 1.77
N SER A 494 28.42 9.41 2.85
CA SER A 494 28.27 10.83 3.15
C SER A 494 28.73 11.74 2.01
N ASP A 495 29.90 11.41 1.40
CA ASP A 495 30.44 12.20 0.29
C ASP A 495 29.58 12.06 -0.98
N LEU A 496 29.00 10.87 -1.18
CA LEU A 496 28.11 10.61 -2.32
C LEU A 496 26.76 11.30 -2.14
N ALA A 497 26.27 11.39 -0.93
CA ALA A 497 25.04 12.11 -0.63
C ALA A 497 25.14 13.59 -0.95
N HIS A 498 26.29 14.22 -0.72
CA HIS A 498 26.55 15.60 -1.12
C HIS A 498 26.54 15.83 -2.65
N ASP A 499 26.80 14.77 -3.41
CA ASP A 499 26.74 14.81 -4.89
C ASP A 499 25.30 14.62 -5.43
N VAL A 500 24.38 14.11 -4.61
CA VAL A 500 23.05 13.65 -5.01
C VAL A 500 21.94 14.51 -4.44
N LEU A 501 22.11 14.98 -3.18
CA LEU A 501 21.14 15.75 -2.44
C LEU A 501 21.61 17.19 -2.23
N ASP A 502 20.70 18.13 -2.15
CA ASP A 502 21.05 19.49 -1.81
C ASP A 502 21.34 19.64 -0.30
N ARG A 503 21.82 20.83 0.10
CA ARG A 503 22.24 21.07 1.48
C ARG A 503 21.09 20.99 2.48
N ASP A 504 19.91 21.42 2.10
CA ASP A 504 18.73 21.46 2.98
C ASP A 504 18.19 20.04 3.17
N ASP A 505 18.16 19.24 2.11
CA ASP A 505 17.77 17.82 2.17
C ASP A 505 18.74 17.01 3.02
N LEU A 506 20.05 17.24 2.89
CA LEU A 506 21.06 16.61 3.73
C LEU A 506 20.91 16.92 5.21
N GLN A 507 20.55 18.17 5.55
CA GLN A 507 20.31 18.57 6.94
C GLN A 507 19.11 17.85 7.54
N ASN A 508 18.04 17.67 6.76
CA ASN A 508 16.81 17.00 7.20
C ASN A 508 17.00 15.50 7.47
N ILE A 509 18.01 14.87 6.88
CA ILE A 509 18.34 13.45 7.07
C ILE A 509 19.65 13.21 7.82
N GLN A 510 20.22 14.24 8.43
CA GLN A 510 21.51 14.14 9.17
C GLN A 510 21.50 13.02 10.21
N TRP A 511 20.38 12.80 10.89
CA TRP A 511 20.21 11.72 11.85
C TRP A 511 20.44 10.32 11.23
N LEU A 512 20.05 10.14 9.96
CA LEU A 512 20.21 8.88 9.26
C LEU A 512 21.69 8.60 8.92
N TRP A 513 22.49 9.64 8.68
CA TRP A 513 23.91 9.51 8.40
C TRP A 513 24.70 8.94 9.59
N SER A 514 24.30 9.26 10.81
CA SER A 514 24.95 8.71 12.00
C SER A 514 24.81 7.17 12.12
N TYR A 515 23.81 6.60 11.45
CA TYR A 515 23.60 5.14 11.40
C TYR A 515 24.21 4.47 10.18
N ILE A 516 24.42 5.21 9.10
CA ILE A 516 24.96 4.71 7.84
C ILE A 516 26.47 4.89 7.78
N SER A 517 27.04 5.87 8.50
CA SER A 517 28.47 6.15 8.51
C SER A 517 29.25 5.03 9.23
N GLU A 518 30.37 4.64 8.65
CA GLU A 518 31.25 3.55 9.16
C GLU A 518 31.93 3.84 10.51
N GLU A 519 31.76 5.03 11.07
CA GLU A 519 32.32 5.43 12.36
C GLU A 519 31.70 4.72 13.56
N SER A 520 30.59 4.04 13.39
CA SER A 520 29.93 3.25 14.45
C SER A 520 30.58 1.92 14.76
N GLY A 521 31.85 1.70 14.51
CA GLY A 521 32.71 0.64 15.08
C GLY A 521 32.16 -0.79 15.17
N ASP A 522 31.06 -1.12 14.55
CA ASP A 522 30.42 -2.43 14.60
C ASP A 522 30.87 -3.31 13.42
N PRO A 523 31.67 -4.36 13.66
CA PRO A 523 32.07 -5.29 12.63
C PRO A 523 30.96 -6.27 12.22
N SER A 524 29.86 -6.40 12.98
CA SER A 524 28.76 -7.31 12.71
C SER A 524 27.63 -6.69 11.88
N GLY A 525 27.55 -5.36 11.83
CA GLY A 525 26.53 -4.59 11.13
C GLY A 525 27.01 -3.98 9.80
N LYS A 526 27.82 -4.69 9.02
CA LYS A 526 28.13 -4.24 7.66
C LYS A 526 26.84 -4.25 6.83
N ILE A 527 26.17 -3.10 6.81
CA ILE A 527 25.15 -2.83 5.79
C ILE A 527 25.82 -3.06 4.44
N ASP A 528 25.25 -3.92 3.62
CA ASP A 528 25.77 -4.12 2.27
C ASP A 528 25.77 -2.77 1.55
N PHE A 529 26.84 -2.52 0.81
CA PHE A 529 27.01 -1.27 0.09
C PHE A 529 25.86 -1.03 -0.91
N SER A 530 25.28 -2.09 -1.48
CA SER A 530 24.12 -2.01 -2.35
C SER A 530 22.88 -1.47 -1.62
N GLU A 531 22.65 -1.86 -0.38
CA GLU A 531 21.53 -1.36 0.44
C GLU A 531 21.70 0.12 0.78
N LYS A 532 22.94 0.56 1.04
CA LYS A 532 23.25 1.99 1.27
C LYS A 532 22.94 2.83 0.04
N VAL A 533 23.32 2.33 -1.15
CA VAL A 533 23.01 2.98 -2.42
C VAL A 533 21.51 3.02 -2.66
N GLY A 534 20.83 1.90 -2.41
CA GLY A 534 19.38 1.82 -2.52
C GLY A 534 18.68 2.83 -1.63
N LEU A 535 19.11 2.95 -0.38
CA LEU A 535 18.56 3.93 0.55
C LEU A 535 18.76 5.37 0.06
N LEU A 536 19.92 5.70 -0.49
CA LEU A 536 20.20 7.03 -1.05
C LEU A 536 19.29 7.35 -2.25
N ILE A 537 19.07 6.39 -3.16
CA ILE A 537 18.16 6.54 -4.30
C ILE A 537 16.72 6.76 -3.83
N ARG A 538 16.25 6.01 -2.84
CA ARG A 538 14.92 6.16 -2.26
C ARG A 538 14.73 7.52 -1.59
N ILE A 539 15.74 8.00 -0.86
CA ILE A 539 15.73 9.35 -0.27
C ILE A 539 15.66 10.39 -1.38
N LYS A 540 16.53 10.30 -2.41
CA LYS A 540 16.51 11.23 -3.56
C LYS A 540 15.14 11.29 -4.21
N TYR A 541 14.51 10.14 -4.44
CA TYR A 541 13.15 10.10 -4.96
C TYR A 541 12.14 10.83 -4.07
N LEU A 542 12.21 10.64 -2.76
CA LEU A 542 11.25 11.26 -1.83
C LEU A 542 11.43 12.78 -1.68
N VAL A 543 12.63 13.30 -1.88
CA VAL A 543 12.88 14.74 -1.80
C VAL A 543 12.77 15.43 -3.16
N ASP A 544 12.99 14.70 -4.25
CA ASP A 544 12.99 15.26 -5.63
C ASP A 544 12.52 14.22 -6.66
N TYR A 545 11.26 13.79 -6.58
CA TYR A 545 10.68 12.80 -7.50
C TYR A 545 10.56 13.26 -8.95
N GLN A 546 10.73 14.57 -9.21
CA GLN A 546 10.70 15.15 -10.55
C GLN A 546 12.08 15.16 -11.23
N ASP A 547 13.12 14.69 -10.54
CA ASP A 547 14.43 14.50 -11.18
C ASP A 547 14.30 13.58 -12.41
N ALA A 548 15.05 13.92 -13.45
CA ALA A 548 15.04 13.19 -14.72
C ALA A 548 15.37 11.69 -14.56
N ALA A 549 16.08 11.33 -13.48
CA ALA A 549 16.37 9.93 -13.14
C ALA A 549 15.10 9.10 -12.83
N PHE A 550 14.02 9.73 -12.41
CA PHE A 550 12.76 9.08 -12.03
C PHE A 550 11.65 9.28 -13.07
N ASN A 551 11.99 9.82 -14.24
CA ASN A 551 11.03 10.13 -15.28
C ASN A 551 10.55 8.85 -15.98
N ASP A 552 9.25 8.58 -15.92
CA ASP A 552 8.58 7.53 -16.66
C ASP A 552 7.77 8.14 -17.82
N GLN A 553 8.36 8.19 -19.01
CA GLN A 553 7.77 8.83 -20.18
C GLN A 553 6.42 8.19 -20.57
N TYR A 554 6.31 6.85 -20.50
CA TYR A 554 5.03 6.17 -20.80
C TYR A 554 3.93 6.57 -19.85
N TYR A 555 4.25 6.72 -18.56
CA TYR A 555 3.27 7.17 -17.57
C TYR A 555 2.82 8.60 -17.83
N LEU A 556 3.74 9.51 -18.11
CA LEU A 556 3.42 10.91 -18.41
C LEU A 556 2.59 11.04 -19.68
N ASP A 557 2.93 10.29 -20.75
CA ASP A 557 2.16 10.28 -21.99
C ASP A 557 0.76 9.71 -21.78
N TYR A 558 0.61 8.69 -20.92
CA TYR A 558 -0.69 8.15 -20.57
C TYR A 558 -1.55 9.13 -19.76
N LEU A 559 -0.98 9.84 -18.80
CA LEU A 559 -1.68 10.90 -18.07
C LEU A 559 -2.15 12.02 -19.01
N LYS A 560 -1.28 12.44 -19.92
CA LYS A 560 -1.63 13.41 -20.96
C LYS A 560 -2.79 12.91 -21.82
N LEU A 561 -2.75 11.64 -22.23
CA LEU A 561 -3.83 11.03 -23.01
C LEU A 561 -5.17 11.06 -22.26
N ILE A 562 -5.19 10.69 -20.98
CA ILE A 562 -6.41 10.72 -20.14
C ILE A 562 -6.97 12.15 -20.06
N ARG A 563 -6.11 13.13 -19.78
CA ARG A 563 -6.50 14.54 -19.72
C ARG A 563 -7.10 15.02 -21.04
N ASP A 564 -6.34 14.84 -22.12
CA ASP A 564 -6.72 15.28 -23.46
C ASP A 564 -8.04 14.63 -23.92
N ALA A 565 -8.26 13.36 -23.58
CA ALA A 565 -9.48 12.64 -23.87
C ALA A 565 -10.69 13.22 -23.11
N ARG A 566 -10.50 13.67 -21.86
CA ARG A 566 -11.54 14.31 -21.05
C ARG A 566 -11.90 15.71 -21.56
N GLU A 567 -10.91 16.52 -21.89
CA GLU A 567 -11.10 17.93 -22.22
C GLU A 567 -11.48 18.13 -23.68
N ASN A 568 -10.82 17.43 -24.58
CA ASN A 568 -10.90 17.66 -26.02
C ASN A 568 -11.54 16.50 -26.81
N GLY A 569 -11.75 15.36 -26.15
CA GLY A 569 -12.35 14.17 -26.75
C GLY A 569 -11.62 13.73 -28.02
N GLN A 570 -12.39 13.48 -29.09
CA GLN A 570 -11.85 13.04 -30.38
C GLN A 570 -10.94 14.07 -31.08
N ARG A 571 -11.02 15.35 -30.70
CA ARG A 571 -10.23 16.42 -31.31
C ARG A 571 -8.79 16.42 -30.83
N ALA A 572 -8.51 15.77 -29.70
CA ALA A 572 -7.17 15.71 -29.14
C ALA A 572 -6.20 14.98 -30.06
N GLU A 573 -5.01 15.54 -30.24
CA GLU A 573 -3.97 14.92 -31.05
C GLU A 573 -3.47 13.60 -30.44
N SER A 574 -3.31 13.54 -29.12
CA SER A 574 -2.92 12.32 -28.39
C SER A 574 -3.92 11.17 -28.63
N VAL A 575 -5.22 11.47 -28.65
CA VAL A 575 -6.28 10.47 -28.94
C VAL A 575 -6.23 9.99 -30.39
N ARG A 576 -6.01 10.89 -31.34
CA ARG A 576 -5.86 10.53 -32.77
C ARG A 576 -4.59 9.70 -32.98
N GLN A 577 -3.51 10.03 -32.30
CA GLN A 577 -2.27 9.27 -32.32
C GLN A 577 -2.50 7.85 -31.79
N LEU A 578 -3.14 7.73 -30.62
CA LEU A 578 -3.49 6.42 -30.06
C LEU A 578 -4.31 5.57 -31.03
N TYR A 579 -5.29 6.16 -31.71
CA TYR A 579 -6.08 5.44 -32.70
C TYR A 579 -5.21 4.88 -33.86
N LYS A 580 -4.27 5.68 -34.37
CA LYS A 580 -3.35 5.23 -35.42
C LYS A 580 -2.45 4.08 -34.91
N LEU A 581 -1.95 4.20 -33.67
CA LEU A 581 -1.11 3.17 -33.03
C LEU A 581 -1.90 1.88 -32.82
N ILE A 582 -3.18 1.95 -32.39
CA ILE A 582 -4.05 0.77 -32.25
C ILE A 582 -4.28 0.10 -33.61
N LYS A 583 -4.52 0.85 -34.67
CA LYS A 583 -4.68 0.27 -36.02
C LYS A 583 -3.43 -0.52 -36.40
N ALA A 584 -2.24 0.05 -36.24
CA ALA A 584 -0.96 -0.63 -36.49
C ALA A 584 -0.75 -1.83 -35.58
N PHE A 585 -1.08 -1.70 -34.30
CA PHE A 585 -1.01 -2.77 -33.30
C PHE A 585 -1.88 -3.98 -33.64
N VAL A 586 -3.10 -3.77 -34.16
CA VAL A 586 -3.99 -4.87 -34.58
C VAL A 586 -3.38 -5.63 -35.77
N TYR A 587 -2.74 -4.95 -36.73
CA TYR A 587 -2.03 -5.62 -37.81
C TYR A 587 -0.87 -6.48 -37.28
N GLN A 588 -0.13 -5.99 -36.28
CA GLN A 588 0.97 -6.78 -35.68
C GLN A 588 0.44 -7.93 -34.82
N TRP A 589 -0.72 -7.73 -34.17
CA TRP A 589 -1.37 -8.78 -33.35
C TRP A 589 -1.85 -9.98 -34.19
N CYS A 590 -2.55 -9.70 -35.27
CA CYS A 590 -3.11 -10.73 -36.15
C CYS A 590 -2.11 -11.22 -37.18
N GLY A 591 -1.13 -10.39 -37.54
CA GLY A 591 -0.38 -10.53 -38.77
C GLY A 591 -1.18 -10.03 -39.98
N SER A 592 -0.50 -9.63 -41.05
CA SER A 592 -1.11 -9.10 -42.26
C SER A 592 -0.39 -9.63 -43.51
N PRO A 593 -1.12 -10.12 -44.54
CA PRO A 593 -0.52 -10.49 -45.80
C PRO A 593 -0.21 -9.25 -46.67
N LYS A 594 -1.03 -8.21 -46.56
CA LYS A 594 -0.95 -6.95 -47.30
C LYS A 594 -1.65 -5.85 -46.54
N SER A 595 -1.39 -4.58 -46.84
CA SER A 595 -2.12 -3.45 -46.26
C SER A 595 -3.65 -3.69 -46.33
N ASP A 596 -4.35 -3.30 -45.25
CA ASP A 596 -5.79 -3.39 -45.10
C ASP A 596 -6.41 -4.80 -44.95
N PHE A 597 -5.55 -5.83 -44.76
CA PHE A 597 -6.01 -7.21 -44.45
C PHE A 597 -5.37 -7.71 -43.14
N VAL A 598 -6.12 -8.51 -42.36
CA VAL A 598 -5.65 -9.19 -41.17
C VAL A 598 -5.92 -10.69 -41.27
N TYR A 599 -4.97 -11.50 -40.80
CA TYR A 599 -5.18 -12.94 -40.74
C TYR A 599 -6.23 -13.29 -39.71
N THR A 600 -7.22 -14.08 -40.14
CA THR A 600 -8.22 -14.72 -39.27
C THR A 600 -7.86 -16.15 -38.92
N PHE A 601 -7.02 -16.75 -39.74
CA PHE A 601 -6.52 -18.11 -39.56
C PHE A 601 -5.09 -18.20 -40.12
N ILE A 602 -4.22 -18.84 -39.36
CA ILE A 602 -2.89 -19.26 -39.81
C ILE A 602 -2.75 -20.72 -39.37
N ASN A 603 -2.34 -21.61 -40.29
CA ASN A 603 -2.17 -23.02 -39.98
C ASN A 603 -1.01 -23.23 -38.97
N GLU A 604 -0.96 -24.40 -38.32
CA GLU A 604 0.04 -24.73 -37.29
C GLU A 604 1.48 -24.61 -37.78
N GLU A 605 1.73 -24.95 -39.07
CA GLU A 605 3.05 -24.82 -39.70
C GLU A 605 3.39 -23.36 -40.10
N LYS A 606 2.47 -22.41 -39.94
CA LYS A 606 2.59 -21.00 -40.33
C LYS A 606 2.86 -20.78 -41.83
N LYS A 607 2.53 -21.74 -42.68
CA LYS A 607 2.74 -21.67 -44.10
C LYS A 607 1.54 -21.17 -44.87
N PHE A 608 0.35 -21.35 -44.33
CA PHE A 608 -0.91 -21.00 -45.00
C PHE A 608 -1.76 -20.09 -44.11
N GLY A 609 -2.31 -19.04 -44.71
CA GLY A 609 -3.15 -18.07 -43.98
C GLY A 609 -4.39 -17.68 -44.75
N ILE A 610 -5.42 -17.35 -43.98
CA ILE A 610 -6.67 -16.76 -44.48
C ILE A 610 -6.79 -15.38 -43.83
N ALA A 611 -7.01 -14.35 -44.65
CA ALA A 611 -7.15 -12.97 -44.20
C ALA A 611 -8.41 -12.34 -44.77
N ILE A 612 -8.94 -11.39 -44.02
CA ILE A 612 -10.10 -10.59 -44.42
C ILE A 612 -9.75 -9.11 -44.40
N PRO A 613 -10.46 -8.27 -45.14
CA PRO A 613 -10.32 -6.83 -45.05
C PRO A 613 -10.53 -6.37 -43.61
N PHE A 614 -9.71 -5.42 -43.16
CA PHE A 614 -9.83 -4.83 -41.85
C PHE A 614 -9.98 -3.31 -41.98
N ASP A 615 -11.15 -2.83 -41.70
CA ASP A 615 -11.44 -1.40 -41.58
C ASP A 615 -11.99 -1.08 -40.21
N MET A 616 -11.53 0.02 -39.66
CA MET A 616 -11.87 0.45 -38.31
C MET A 616 -12.00 1.97 -38.29
N ASN A 617 -13.22 2.47 -38.10
CA ASN A 617 -13.51 3.89 -38.02
C ASN A 617 -13.70 4.33 -36.55
N PHE A 618 -12.99 5.38 -36.18
CA PHE A 618 -13.11 5.99 -34.89
C PHE A 618 -14.35 6.85 -34.76
N THR A 619 -15.20 6.56 -33.78
CA THR A 619 -16.49 7.26 -33.59
C THR A 619 -16.55 8.04 -32.29
N GLY A 620 -15.74 7.73 -31.27
CA GLY A 620 -15.78 8.42 -30.00
C GLY A 620 -14.73 7.97 -29.02
N VAL A 621 -14.52 8.80 -28.02
CA VAL A 621 -13.68 8.49 -26.85
C VAL A 621 -14.40 8.95 -25.59
N THR A 622 -14.31 8.14 -24.54
CA THR A 622 -14.74 8.47 -23.19
C THR A 622 -13.65 8.03 -22.19
N VAL A 623 -13.63 8.66 -21.02
CA VAL A 623 -12.75 8.24 -19.94
C VAL A 623 -13.59 7.65 -18.82
N VAL A 624 -13.29 6.41 -18.45
CA VAL A 624 -14.00 5.68 -17.40
C VAL A 624 -12.99 5.34 -16.29
N GLY A 625 -13.10 6.02 -15.16
CA GLY A 625 -12.04 5.95 -14.14
C GLY A 625 -10.72 6.46 -14.69
N ASN A 626 -9.72 5.59 -14.75
CA ASN A 626 -8.39 5.88 -15.29
C ASN A 626 -8.17 5.25 -16.69
N ASN A 627 -9.19 4.72 -17.32
CA ASN A 627 -9.09 4.06 -18.62
C ASN A 627 -9.66 4.95 -19.72
N VAL A 628 -8.99 4.95 -20.86
CA VAL A 628 -9.49 5.59 -22.09
C VAL A 628 -10.26 4.56 -22.92
N VAL A 629 -11.53 4.79 -23.13
CA VAL A 629 -12.41 3.90 -23.88
C VAL A 629 -12.66 4.49 -25.26
N LEU A 630 -12.13 3.82 -26.29
CA LEU A 630 -12.35 4.19 -27.68
C LEU A 630 -13.61 3.48 -28.22
N SER A 631 -14.49 4.24 -28.83
CA SER A 631 -15.62 3.73 -29.59
C SER A 631 -15.27 3.67 -31.06
N LEU A 632 -15.48 2.52 -31.64
CA LEU A 632 -15.07 2.18 -33.01
C LEU A 632 -16.28 1.61 -33.76
N LYS A 633 -16.35 1.86 -35.03
CA LYS A 633 -17.42 1.35 -35.92
C LYS A 633 -16.82 0.74 -37.15
N ASN A 634 -17.36 -0.40 -37.57
CA ASN A 634 -17.06 -0.93 -38.89
C ASN A 634 -17.88 -0.19 -39.94
N SER A 635 -17.27 0.16 -41.07
CA SER A 635 -17.88 0.90 -42.15
C SER A 635 -19.05 0.15 -42.80
N ASP A 636 -18.95 -1.17 -42.91
CA ASP A 636 -19.86 -2.02 -43.63
C ASP A 636 -21.03 -2.58 -42.80
N VAL A 637 -20.82 -2.62 -41.47
CA VAL A 637 -21.83 -3.15 -40.53
C VAL A 637 -22.08 -2.08 -39.47
N ASN A 638 -23.33 -1.68 -39.29
CA ASN A 638 -23.71 -0.62 -38.33
C ASN A 638 -23.48 -1.03 -36.83
N THR A 639 -22.44 -1.80 -36.58
CA THR A 639 -22.09 -2.34 -35.26
C THR A 639 -20.98 -1.52 -34.65
N SER A 640 -21.17 -1.08 -33.40
CA SER A 640 -20.17 -0.33 -32.63
C SER A 640 -19.40 -1.27 -31.69
N TYR A 641 -18.11 -1.08 -31.58
CA TYR A 641 -17.22 -1.79 -30.73
C TYR A 641 -16.52 -0.80 -29.79
N SER A 642 -16.17 -1.24 -28.60
CA SER A 642 -15.37 -0.44 -27.68
C SER A 642 -14.10 -1.17 -27.28
N LEU A 643 -12.99 -0.45 -27.19
CA LEU A 643 -11.73 -0.93 -26.62
C LEU A 643 -11.37 -0.05 -25.44
N SER A 644 -11.32 -0.66 -24.26
CA SER A 644 -10.81 -0.02 -23.06
C SER A 644 -9.31 -0.15 -23.02
N VAL A 645 -8.62 0.99 -23.07
CA VAL A 645 -7.17 1.11 -23.00
C VAL A 645 -6.80 1.56 -21.60
N ASP A 646 -6.21 0.68 -20.83
CA ASP A 646 -5.56 0.97 -19.55
C ASP A 646 -4.07 1.23 -19.74
N TYR A 647 -3.35 1.56 -18.68
CA TYR A 647 -1.92 1.86 -18.76
C TYR A 647 -1.09 0.70 -19.34
N ASP A 648 -1.34 -0.53 -18.93
CA ASP A 648 -0.59 -1.69 -19.42
C ASP A 648 -0.78 -1.89 -20.92
N LEU A 649 -2.02 -1.77 -21.39
CA LEU A 649 -2.32 -1.88 -22.82
C LEU A 649 -1.75 -0.71 -23.61
N PHE A 650 -1.81 0.52 -23.07
CA PHE A 650 -1.18 1.69 -23.67
C PHE A 650 0.33 1.46 -23.85
N LYS A 651 1.01 1.04 -22.79
CA LYS A 651 2.44 0.75 -22.81
C LYS A 651 2.79 -0.36 -23.81
N LEU A 652 1.97 -1.42 -23.88
CA LEU A 652 2.17 -2.49 -24.87
C LEU A 652 2.01 -1.95 -26.29
N ILE A 653 0.99 -1.16 -26.56
CA ILE A 653 0.74 -0.56 -27.89
C ILE A 653 1.95 0.30 -28.31
N GLU A 654 2.43 1.16 -27.42
CA GLU A 654 3.61 2.00 -27.67
C GLU A 654 4.87 1.16 -27.96
N THR A 655 5.16 0.20 -27.11
CA THR A 655 6.36 -0.65 -27.27
C THR A 655 6.32 -1.51 -28.53
N VAL A 656 5.15 -2.04 -28.89
CA VAL A 656 4.97 -2.82 -30.14
C VAL A 656 5.18 -1.93 -31.35
N ASN A 657 4.69 -0.70 -31.35
CA ASN A 657 4.93 0.25 -32.44
C ASN A 657 6.37 0.74 -32.52
N GLN A 658 7.15 0.60 -31.44
CA GLN A 658 8.60 0.84 -31.39
C GLN A 658 9.43 -0.39 -31.77
N GLY A 659 8.80 -1.51 -32.14
CA GLY A 659 9.47 -2.70 -32.64
C GLY A 659 9.49 -3.90 -31.71
N TYR A 660 8.79 -3.85 -30.56
CA TYR A 660 8.63 -5.02 -29.70
C TYR A 660 7.80 -6.11 -30.41
N LEU A 661 8.32 -7.33 -30.44
CA LEU A 661 7.63 -8.47 -31.04
C LEU A 661 6.68 -9.11 -30.03
N LEU A 662 5.39 -9.08 -30.35
CA LEU A 662 4.33 -9.68 -29.53
C LEU A 662 4.57 -11.18 -29.28
N LYS A 663 4.54 -11.58 -28.03
CA LYS A 663 4.69 -12.97 -27.59
C LYS A 663 3.31 -13.56 -27.25
N ASN A 664 3.23 -14.89 -27.23
CA ASN A 664 1.99 -15.57 -26.81
C ASN A 664 1.57 -15.23 -25.37
N LYS A 665 2.53 -14.87 -24.50
CA LYS A 665 2.23 -14.41 -23.13
C LYS A 665 1.43 -13.10 -23.17
N ASP A 666 1.82 -12.14 -24.00
CA ASP A 666 1.17 -10.85 -24.14
C ASP A 666 -0.28 -11.03 -24.63
N LYS A 667 -0.46 -11.88 -25.64
CA LYS A 667 -1.80 -12.21 -26.17
C LYS A 667 -2.74 -12.85 -25.15
N ARG A 668 -2.20 -13.65 -24.21
CA ARG A 668 -2.97 -14.25 -23.12
C ARG A 668 -3.30 -13.26 -22.02
N GLN A 669 -2.46 -12.27 -21.80
CA GLN A 669 -2.65 -11.26 -20.75
C GLN A 669 -3.77 -10.28 -21.14
N PHE A 670 -3.87 -9.90 -22.40
CA PHE A 670 -4.83 -8.88 -22.88
C PHE A 670 -6.06 -9.52 -23.55
N VAL A 671 -6.87 -10.23 -22.76
CA VAL A 671 -8.09 -10.91 -23.22
C VAL A 671 -9.11 -9.93 -23.83
N ASN A 672 -9.18 -8.70 -23.30
CA ASN A 672 -10.03 -7.64 -23.84
C ASN A 672 -9.68 -7.28 -25.29
N VAL A 673 -8.39 -7.24 -25.63
CA VAL A 673 -7.93 -7.03 -27.01
C VAL A 673 -8.29 -8.23 -27.91
N ALA A 674 -8.06 -9.45 -27.42
CA ALA A 674 -8.43 -10.65 -28.16
C ALA A 674 -9.93 -10.68 -28.48
N ASN A 675 -10.78 -10.41 -27.49
CA ASN A 675 -12.24 -10.32 -27.68
C ASN A 675 -12.66 -9.19 -28.63
N PHE A 676 -12.00 -8.02 -28.50
CA PHE A 676 -12.24 -6.89 -29.39
C PHE A 676 -11.96 -7.27 -30.85
N ILE A 677 -10.79 -7.84 -31.12
CA ILE A 677 -10.39 -8.29 -32.46
C ILE A 677 -11.33 -9.38 -32.98
N GLU A 678 -11.66 -10.37 -32.14
CA GLU A 678 -12.58 -11.45 -32.54
C GLU A 678 -13.97 -10.92 -32.92
N ASN A 679 -14.48 -9.94 -32.18
CA ASN A 679 -15.78 -9.30 -32.49
C ASN A 679 -15.73 -8.56 -33.82
N ILE A 680 -14.66 -7.84 -34.15
CA ILE A 680 -14.48 -7.18 -35.44
C ILE A 680 -14.41 -8.22 -36.55
N ILE A 681 -13.61 -9.28 -36.39
CA ILE A 681 -13.49 -10.36 -37.36
C ILE A 681 -14.85 -11.05 -37.63
N LYS A 682 -15.60 -11.32 -36.57
CA LYS A 682 -16.93 -11.94 -36.69
C LYS A 682 -17.90 -11.07 -37.48
N SER A 683 -17.87 -9.75 -37.29
CA SER A 683 -18.73 -8.82 -38.02
C SER A 683 -18.33 -8.70 -39.50
N ASN A 684 -17.03 -8.78 -39.78
CA ASN A 684 -16.49 -8.72 -41.13
C ASN A 684 -16.70 -10.01 -41.95
N ARG A 685 -17.17 -11.11 -41.34
CA ARG A 685 -17.51 -12.35 -42.09
C ARG A 685 -18.61 -12.19 -43.11
N ALA A 686 -19.36 -11.09 -43.04
CA ALA A 686 -20.36 -10.73 -44.09
C ALA A 686 -19.72 -10.02 -45.30
N VAL A 687 -18.42 -9.73 -45.24
CA VAL A 687 -17.68 -9.08 -46.34
C VAL A 687 -17.37 -10.11 -47.41
N LYS A 688 -17.69 -9.73 -48.65
CA LYS A 688 -17.59 -10.57 -49.84
C LYS A 688 -16.15 -10.86 -50.32
N GLU A 689 -15.15 -10.42 -49.54
CA GLU A 689 -13.72 -10.47 -49.95
C GLU A 689 -12.88 -11.23 -48.93
N THR A 690 -12.08 -12.19 -49.37
CA THR A 690 -11.20 -12.98 -48.56
C THR A 690 -9.87 -13.17 -49.28
N VAL A 691 -8.77 -13.06 -48.60
CA VAL A 691 -7.42 -13.35 -49.11
C VAL A 691 -6.94 -14.67 -48.54
N ILE A 692 -6.50 -15.56 -49.41
CA ILE A 692 -5.89 -16.83 -49.05
C ILE A 692 -4.54 -16.96 -49.69
N GLY A 693 -3.57 -17.62 -49.04
CA GLY A 693 -2.29 -17.86 -49.66
C GLY A 693 -1.23 -18.43 -48.80
N ASN A 694 -0.10 -18.66 -49.44
CA ASN A 694 1.08 -19.20 -48.79
C ASN A 694 1.92 -18.01 -48.24
N ILE A 695 2.15 -18.05 -46.94
CA ILE A 695 2.87 -17.00 -46.20
C ILE A 695 4.36 -17.08 -46.51
N GLU A 696 4.89 -18.28 -46.78
CA GLU A 696 6.31 -18.55 -46.99
C GLU A 696 6.74 -18.11 -48.42
N THR A 697 5.94 -18.47 -49.46
CA THR A 697 6.19 -18.08 -50.85
C THR A 697 5.66 -16.70 -51.19
N LYS A 698 4.84 -16.10 -50.32
CA LYS A 698 4.15 -14.80 -50.52
C LYS A 698 3.19 -14.79 -51.72
N GLU A 699 2.67 -15.95 -52.12
CA GLU A 699 1.66 -16.10 -53.16
C GLU A 699 0.30 -15.99 -52.52
N PHE A 700 -0.42 -14.91 -52.80
CA PHE A 700 -1.75 -14.61 -52.28
C PHE A 700 -2.76 -14.50 -53.39
N TYR A 701 -3.98 -14.96 -53.12
CA TYR A 701 -5.14 -14.89 -53.98
C TYR A 701 -6.28 -14.19 -53.27
N ARG A 702 -6.90 -13.24 -53.97
CA ARG A 702 -8.11 -12.58 -53.50
C ARG A 702 -9.32 -13.40 -54.02
N LEU A 703 -10.23 -13.74 -53.12
CA LEU A 703 -11.52 -14.37 -53.41
C LEU A 703 -12.58 -13.31 -53.17
N THR A 704 -13.40 -13.04 -54.20
CA THR A 704 -14.54 -12.15 -54.12
C THR A 704 -15.80 -12.95 -54.37
N ASP A 705 -16.76 -12.93 -53.42
CA ASP A 705 -18.04 -13.62 -53.50
C ASP A 705 -19.15 -12.58 -53.75
N ASP A 706 -19.76 -12.59 -54.92
CA ASP A 706 -20.87 -11.72 -55.27
C ASP A 706 -22.25 -12.34 -54.94
N GLY A 707 -22.25 -13.55 -54.37
CA GLY A 707 -23.43 -14.34 -54.03
C GLY A 707 -23.92 -15.25 -55.13
N PHE A 708 -23.32 -15.21 -56.34
CA PHE A 708 -23.60 -16.06 -57.48
C PHE A 708 -22.35 -16.83 -57.95
N GLU A 709 -21.19 -16.14 -57.96
CA GLU A 709 -19.90 -16.71 -58.37
C GLU A 709 -18.80 -16.28 -57.39
N VAL A 710 -17.76 -17.11 -57.26
CA VAL A 710 -16.56 -16.77 -56.52
C VAL A 710 -15.44 -16.53 -57.51
N GLU A 711 -15.04 -15.27 -57.63
CA GLU A 711 -13.91 -14.88 -58.46
C GLU A 711 -12.60 -15.02 -57.65
N MET A 712 -11.56 -15.56 -58.28
CA MET A 712 -10.22 -15.69 -57.73
C MET A 712 -9.21 -14.92 -58.56
N GLU A 713 -8.57 -13.95 -57.94
CA GLU A 713 -7.57 -13.10 -58.57
C GLU A 713 -6.24 -13.20 -57.83
N ALA A 714 -5.13 -13.36 -58.59
CA ALA A 714 -3.78 -13.36 -57.98
C ALA A 714 -3.44 -11.93 -57.52
N MET A 715 -2.97 -11.81 -56.29
CA MET A 715 -2.50 -10.54 -55.74
C MET A 715 -1.01 -10.42 -55.97
N ASN A 716 -0.58 -9.48 -56.77
CA ASN A 716 0.84 -9.14 -57.00
C ASN A 716 1.47 -8.38 -55.82
#